data_995b7d9a66651ff6aa8a317f75d42a1e
#
_entry.id   995b7d9a66651ff6aa8a317f75d42a1e
#
_cell.length_a   1.000
_cell.length_b   1.000
_cell.length_c   1.000
_cell.angle_alpha   90.00
_cell.angle_beta   90.00
_cell.angle_gamma   90.00
#
_symmetry.space_group_name_H-M   'P 1'
#
loop_
_entity.id
_entity.type
_entity.pdbx_description
1 polymer ?
#
loop_
_entity_poly.entity_id
_entity_poly.type
_entity_poly.pdbx_seq_one_letter_code
_entity_poly.pdbx_strand_id
1 'polypeptide(L)'
;MMNIKEFNYYPRQEEIVKILKGRVNTSNEEYLRTVTVYHLAEIASGMRATVKDDVLCVDPVPINVYACILMPSGAGKNHSNNILELNIMKQFKYDFFNKYLPRKLRENIKDMATKEAIETDTDYAAVEANLIKESESYGELYYNFDGATAPAFKQLRAKAQMCKCGSLNLICDEIGNNLAQNDELVPVLLEMYDLGLGKNKIIKNTKENIRFKERNIPIPVNVLWFGTPTALLDGSTTEDLFFRYLDTGFARRMFFAIGEVDFNVAETLEEFMARKLKANESTSINSIAEYLASLVDDTYLDKVLTTDLEASTLLAEYHLWNRERASKVLDIEAIKKNELINRHFKCLKLAGLYAFLDKSSTITKAHIEYAIKFTEASGECLEKILHREENFVKLAKFLKQEAFKEFTKADLEQQLVFFKNQKNETNRNEMIIRAQEWGYKNNVIISQYSKGRLNFIKGEPLEETNLNRLIISSIMANGDYQKVYPYTNSYVSFKELANLGKITGAFWCNHHLLPNPECPDNGPYRKEECAKEGFNLIVLDIDHFGSINLEWVKEYFAKYYYFIYTTKRSTDEDPRFRLVLPIKYTLYLTADNFKSFMENFCEDLPFSGLDEGTFQRARQWLTNEGITYINDSVDLELFNPTKYIPNTSQCEELKATYKPYEKLDHIERWFILHATEGSRNNHLFRYARLLLDKGLTPQQVHDKVMDLNSRLSIPLSEEELNYTVLSKIG
;
A
#
# COMPACT_ATOMS: atom_id res chain seq x y z
N MET A 1 27.68 -2.81 14.30
CA MET A 1 26.26 -2.59 14.04
C MET A 1 25.74 -1.63 15.12
N MET A 2 25.21 -0.47 14.73
CA MET A 2 24.77 0.56 15.68
C MET A 2 23.57 0.05 16.49
N ASN A 3 23.64 0.06 17.82
CA ASN A 3 22.56 -0.43 18.70
C ASN A 3 21.58 0.70 19.07
N ILE A 4 20.74 1.11 18.12
CA ILE A 4 19.77 2.21 18.28
C ILE A 4 18.72 1.94 19.36
N LYS A 5 18.50 0.68 19.75
CA LYS A 5 17.52 0.33 20.79
C LYS A 5 17.90 0.89 22.16
N GLU A 6 19.19 1.08 22.39
CA GLU A 6 19.71 1.63 23.66
C GLU A 6 19.62 3.17 23.73
N PHE A 7 19.41 3.86 22.61
CA PHE A 7 19.28 5.30 22.59
C PHE A 7 17.91 5.74 23.16
N ASN A 8 17.93 6.85 23.86
CA ASN A 8 16.71 7.47 24.40
C ASN A 8 16.20 8.57 23.46
N TYR A 9 14.96 8.98 23.64
CA TYR A 9 14.45 10.23 23.07
C TYR A 9 14.89 11.44 23.92
N TYR A 10 14.84 12.63 23.32
CA TYR A 10 15.21 13.85 24.00
C TYR A 10 14.29 14.15 25.20
N PRO A 11 14.83 14.34 26.41
CA PRO A 11 14.02 14.39 27.64
C PRO A 11 12.92 15.46 27.65
N ARG A 12 13.21 16.70 27.20
CA ARG A 12 12.18 17.75 27.14
C ARG A 12 11.08 17.49 26.14
N GLN A 13 11.40 16.84 25.03
CA GLN A 13 10.40 16.37 24.09
C GLN A 13 9.48 15.33 24.73
N GLU A 14 10.05 14.36 25.46
CA GLU A 14 9.26 13.32 26.12
C GLU A 14 8.40 13.87 27.26
N GLU A 15 8.83 14.93 27.94
CA GLU A 15 8.01 15.62 28.92
C GLU A 15 6.75 16.23 28.27
N ILE A 16 6.89 16.87 27.12
CA ILE A 16 5.76 17.41 26.35
C ILE A 16 4.86 16.27 25.82
N VAL A 17 5.47 15.21 25.26
CA VAL A 17 4.75 14.03 24.77
C VAL A 17 3.90 13.39 25.86
N LYS A 18 4.43 13.29 27.07
CA LYS A 18 3.70 12.76 28.24
C LYS A 18 2.46 13.61 28.58
N ILE A 19 2.57 14.94 28.50
CA ILE A 19 1.43 15.85 28.70
C ILE A 19 0.40 15.64 27.59
N LEU A 20 0.82 15.60 26.33
CA LEU A 20 -0.06 15.38 25.20
C LEU A 20 -0.78 14.03 25.30
N LYS A 21 -0.05 12.95 25.61
CA LYS A 21 -0.61 11.60 25.79
C LYS A 21 -1.71 11.55 26.86
N GLY A 22 -1.57 12.33 27.92
CA GLY A 22 -2.60 12.44 28.96
C GLY A 22 -3.87 13.18 28.47
N ARG A 23 -3.72 14.19 27.64
CA ARG A 23 -4.82 15.06 27.19
C ARG A 23 -5.51 14.60 25.91
N VAL A 24 -4.76 14.04 24.96
CA VAL A 24 -5.29 13.55 23.68
C VAL A 24 -5.66 12.07 23.81
N ASN A 25 -6.66 11.63 23.07
CA ASN A 25 -7.07 10.23 23.02
C ASN A 25 -6.29 9.49 21.90
N THR A 26 -4.98 9.37 22.08
CA THR A 26 -4.12 8.58 21.17
C THR A 26 -2.95 7.99 21.96
N SER A 27 -2.63 6.74 21.67
CA SER A 27 -1.42 6.07 22.16
C SER A 27 -0.23 6.20 21.21
N ASN A 28 -0.43 6.81 20.03
CA ASN A 28 0.62 6.92 19.02
C ASN A 28 1.67 7.96 19.42
N GLU A 29 2.73 7.50 20.09
CA GLU A 29 3.80 8.37 20.58
C GLU A 29 4.63 8.98 19.44
N GLU A 30 4.84 8.26 18.31
CA GLU A 30 5.62 8.78 17.19
C GLU A 30 4.93 10.00 16.55
N TYR A 31 3.60 9.96 16.47
CA TYR A 31 2.83 11.14 16.10
C TYR A 31 3.05 12.32 17.06
N LEU A 32 2.89 12.07 18.37
CA LEU A 32 3.06 13.12 19.39
C LEU A 32 4.48 13.68 19.40
N ARG A 33 5.49 12.83 19.21
CA ARG A 33 6.90 13.27 19.07
C ARG A 33 7.09 14.13 17.85
N THR A 34 6.54 13.73 16.70
CA THR A 34 6.73 14.45 15.43
C THR A 34 6.10 15.84 15.47
N VAL A 35 4.86 15.97 15.95
CA VAL A 35 4.22 17.28 16.07
C VAL A 35 4.93 18.17 17.11
N THR A 36 5.44 17.59 18.20
CA THR A 36 6.23 18.31 19.20
C THR A 36 7.54 18.85 18.61
N VAL A 37 8.29 18.02 17.88
CA VAL A 37 9.55 18.43 17.24
C VAL A 37 9.32 19.60 16.26
N TYR A 38 8.23 19.57 15.49
CA TYR A 38 7.91 20.68 14.60
C TYR A 38 7.76 22.01 15.36
N HIS A 39 6.95 22.04 16.42
CA HIS A 39 6.75 23.27 17.21
C HIS A 39 8.00 23.72 17.97
N LEU A 40 8.83 22.78 18.43
CA LEU A 40 10.11 23.14 19.04
C LEU A 40 11.08 23.72 18.01
N ALA A 41 11.05 23.24 16.76
CA ALA A 41 11.88 23.77 15.67
C ALA A 41 11.50 25.21 15.30
N GLU A 42 10.23 25.61 15.41
CA GLU A 42 9.79 27.00 15.21
C GLU A 42 10.56 27.98 16.11
N ILE A 43 10.95 27.55 17.33
CA ILE A 43 11.70 28.37 18.27
C ILE A 43 13.14 28.60 17.79
N ALA A 44 13.87 27.51 17.54
CA ALA A 44 15.27 27.58 17.14
C ALA A 44 15.44 28.28 15.78
N SER A 45 14.58 27.95 14.82
CA SER A 45 14.60 28.56 13.48
C SER A 45 14.18 30.03 13.55
N GLY A 46 13.16 30.38 14.35
CA GLY A 46 12.74 31.78 14.57
C GLY A 46 13.87 32.65 15.13
N MET A 47 14.68 32.10 16.03
CA MET A 47 15.88 32.74 16.60
C MET A 47 17.11 32.64 15.69
N ARG A 48 16.96 32.19 14.42
CA ARG A 48 18.00 32.10 13.39
C ARG A 48 19.18 31.20 13.78
N ALA A 49 18.94 30.19 14.58
CA ALA A 49 19.96 29.23 14.96
C ALA A 49 20.36 28.36 13.74
N THR A 50 21.66 28.11 13.62
CA THR A 50 22.26 27.29 12.55
C THR A 50 23.10 26.17 13.14
N VAL A 51 23.29 25.11 12.37
CA VAL A 51 24.18 23.99 12.73
C VAL A 51 25.34 23.87 11.78
N LYS A 52 26.46 23.40 12.29
CA LYS A 52 27.68 23.14 11.55
C LYS A 52 28.34 21.86 12.09
N ASP A 53 28.92 21.09 11.18
CA ASP A 53 29.76 19.93 11.50
C ASP A 53 31.00 19.97 10.60
N ASP A 54 32.18 19.87 11.19
CA ASP A 54 33.44 20.07 10.46
C ASP A 54 33.76 18.91 9.48
N VAL A 55 33.02 17.79 9.53
CA VAL A 55 33.23 16.64 8.65
C VAL A 55 32.14 16.55 7.56
N LEU A 56 30.87 16.66 7.94
CA LEU A 56 29.74 16.39 7.03
C LEU A 56 28.97 17.65 6.61
N CYS A 57 29.14 18.77 7.31
CA CYS A 57 28.39 20.02 7.05
C CYS A 57 29.22 21.23 7.45
N VAL A 58 30.25 21.58 6.67
CA VAL A 58 31.24 22.63 6.99
C VAL A 58 30.61 23.99 7.03
N ASP A 59 29.70 24.30 6.10
CA ASP A 59 28.97 25.56 6.07
C ASP A 59 27.76 25.51 7.00
N PRO A 60 27.51 26.58 7.80
CA PRO A 60 26.35 26.63 8.66
C PRO A 60 25.04 26.57 7.88
N VAL A 61 24.13 25.62 8.29
CA VAL A 61 22.81 25.48 7.72
C VAL A 61 21.73 25.76 8.76
N PRO A 62 20.59 26.35 8.37
CA PRO A 62 19.53 26.68 9.31
C PRO A 62 18.89 25.44 9.96
N ILE A 63 18.50 25.59 11.21
CA ILE A 63 17.68 24.62 11.91
C ILE A 63 16.23 24.83 11.47
N ASN A 64 15.70 23.89 10.71
CA ASN A 64 14.28 23.86 10.31
C ASN A 64 13.83 22.43 10.11
N VAL A 65 12.54 22.18 10.30
CA VAL A 65 11.94 20.85 10.27
C VAL A 65 10.81 20.80 9.26
N TYR A 66 10.83 19.76 8.43
CA TYR A 66 9.69 19.34 7.62
C TYR A 66 9.13 18.06 8.24
N ALA A 67 7.81 18.01 8.43
CA ALA A 67 7.10 16.88 8.99
C ALA A 67 5.85 16.56 8.18
N CYS A 68 5.57 15.27 8.01
CA CYS A 68 4.36 14.75 7.40
C CYS A 68 3.74 13.74 8.34
N ILE A 69 2.50 14.01 8.77
CA ILE A 69 1.77 13.22 9.74
C ILE A 69 0.50 12.69 9.10
N LEU A 70 0.41 11.36 8.96
CA LEU A 70 -0.76 10.68 8.43
C LEU A 70 -1.53 10.01 9.56
N MET A 71 -2.68 10.57 9.90
CA MET A 71 -3.54 10.09 10.97
C MET A 71 -5.00 10.04 10.52
N PRO A 72 -5.77 9.02 10.93
CA PRO A 72 -7.20 8.96 10.67
C PRO A 72 -7.95 10.17 11.22
N SER A 73 -9.13 10.44 10.66
CA SER A 73 -10.04 11.43 11.22
C SER A 73 -10.47 11.01 12.63
N GLY A 74 -10.54 11.96 13.56
CA GLY A 74 -10.87 11.66 14.96
C GLY A 74 -9.72 11.24 15.86
N ALA A 75 -8.50 11.04 15.32
CA ALA A 75 -7.32 10.66 16.11
C ALA A 75 -6.71 11.81 16.95
N GLY A 76 -7.37 12.96 17.04
CA GLY A 76 -6.94 14.07 17.89
C GLY A 76 -5.89 15.01 17.29
N LYS A 77 -5.71 15.02 15.94
CA LYS A 77 -4.76 15.90 15.23
C LYS A 77 -4.85 17.35 15.68
N ASN A 78 -6.00 17.96 15.49
CA ASN A 78 -6.21 19.37 15.83
C ASN A 78 -6.15 19.63 17.34
N HIS A 79 -6.51 18.63 18.18
CA HIS A 79 -6.46 18.80 19.63
C HIS A 79 -5.03 18.87 20.16
N SER A 80 -4.13 18.00 19.71
CA SER A 80 -2.71 18.06 20.10
C SER A 80 -2.03 19.32 19.58
N ASN A 81 -2.29 19.70 18.32
CA ASN A 81 -1.78 20.94 17.75
C ASN A 81 -2.25 22.17 18.56
N ASN A 82 -3.53 22.24 18.91
CA ASN A 82 -4.08 23.32 19.73
C ASN A 82 -3.44 23.37 21.15
N ILE A 83 -3.18 22.22 21.79
CA ILE A 83 -2.49 22.21 23.08
C ILE A 83 -1.08 22.78 22.95
N LEU A 84 -0.34 22.40 21.92
CA LEU A 84 0.99 22.92 21.65
C LEU A 84 0.92 24.42 21.40
N GLU A 85 0.08 24.86 20.48
CA GLU A 85 0.01 26.27 20.07
C GLU A 85 -0.53 27.20 21.15
N LEU A 86 -1.64 26.83 21.81
CA LEU A 86 -2.39 27.72 22.69
C LEU A 86 -1.99 27.62 24.17
N ASN A 87 -1.25 26.57 24.53
CA ASN A 87 -0.79 26.39 25.92
C ASN A 87 0.74 26.42 26.00
N ILE A 88 1.44 25.48 25.34
CA ILE A 88 2.89 25.31 25.50
C ILE A 88 3.66 26.43 24.80
N MET A 89 3.33 26.75 23.55
CA MET A 89 3.99 27.78 22.75
C MET A 89 3.46 29.20 22.98
N LYS A 90 2.36 29.35 23.72
CA LYS A 90 1.65 30.63 23.86
C LYS A 90 2.53 31.77 24.33
N GLN A 91 3.31 31.56 25.40
CA GLN A 91 4.14 32.59 25.98
C GLN A 91 5.31 32.95 25.04
N PHE A 92 5.96 31.94 24.43
CA PHE A 92 7.00 32.15 23.41
C PHE A 92 6.46 32.99 22.25
N LYS A 93 5.31 32.60 21.66
CA LYS A 93 4.69 33.33 20.56
C LYS A 93 4.40 34.78 20.90
N TYR A 94 3.84 35.02 22.08
CA TYR A 94 3.53 36.36 22.55
C TYR A 94 4.81 37.22 22.69
N ASP A 95 5.84 36.73 23.36
CA ASP A 95 7.06 37.48 23.59
C ASP A 95 7.85 37.71 22.30
N PHE A 96 7.89 36.69 21.43
CA PHE A 96 8.60 36.77 20.14
C PHE A 96 7.92 37.78 19.18
N PHE A 97 6.60 37.60 18.95
CA PHE A 97 5.86 38.38 17.96
C PHE A 97 5.54 39.80 18.43
N ASN A 98 5.13 39.99 19.66
CA ASN A 98 4.63 41.29 20.14
C ASN A 98 5.69 42.17 20.78
N LYS A 99 6.80 41.57 21.22
CA LYS A 99 7.89 42.35 21.86
C LYS A 99 9.18 42.29 21.08
N TYR A 100 9.65 41.08 20.76
CA TYR A 100 10.98 40.88 20.20
C TYR A 100 11.09 41.33 18.74
N LEU A 101 10.25 40.81 17.84
CA LEU A 101 10.31 41.16 16.42
C LEU A 101 10.06 42.65 16.12
N PRO A 102 9.09 43.36 16.75
CA PRO A 102 8.93 44.80 16.57
C PRO A 102 10.13 45.63 17.00
N ARG A 103 10.84 45.20 18.06
CA ARG A 103 12.09 45.81 18.47
C ARG A 103 13.17 45.59 17.43
N LYS A 104 13.34 44.34 16.96
CA LYS A 104 14.33 43.98 15.94
C LYS A 104 14.08 44.68 14.59
N LEU A 105 12.81 44.83 14.19
CA LEU A 105 12.48 45.61 12.99
C LEU A 105 12.99 47.06 13.09
N ARG A 106 12.72 47.72 14.21
CA ARG A 106 13.19 49.11 14.41
C ARG A 106 14.71 49.24 14.43
N GLU A 107 15.40 48.34 15.12
CA GLU A 107 16.86 48.28 15.15
C GLU A 107 17.42 48.05 13.74
N ASN A 108 16.88 47.07 13.01
CA ASN A 108 17.35 46.72 11.66
C ASN A 108 17.10 47.85 10.62
N ILE A 109 15.96 48.53 10.70
CA ILE A 109 15.68 49.71 9.84
C ILE A 109 16.70 50.78 10.06
N LYS A 110 17.07 51.08 11.31
CA LYS A 110 18.13 52.09 11.64
C LYS A 110 19.49 51.69 11.09
N ASP A 111 19.87 50.40 11.27
CA ASP A 111 21.14 49.88 10.76
C ASP A 111 21.19 49.95 9.23
N MET A 112 20.09 49.62 8.56
CA MET A 112 19.99 49.69 7.11
C MET A 112 19.98 51.11 6.60
N ALA A 113 19.23 52.01 7.25
CA ALA A 113 19.20 53.44 6.88
C ALA A 113 20.58 54.06 7.02
N THR A 114 21.33 53.77 8.09
CA THR A 114 22.68 54.23 8.28
C THR A 114 23.62 53.77 7.17
N LYS A 115 23.57 52.49 6.79
CA LYS A 115 24.39 51.91 5.72
C LYS A 115 24.07 52.54 4.37
N GLU A 116 22.77 52.57 4.01
CA GLU A 116 22.31 53.07 2.73
C GLU A 116 22.56 54.59 2.59
N ALA A 117 22.37 55.39 3.65
CA ALA A 117 22.67 56.80 3.65
C ALA A 117 24.18 57.08 3.39
N ILE A 118 25.07 56.27 3.99
CA ILE A 118 26.54 56.38 3.77
C ILE A 118 26.88 55.93 2.34
N GLU A 119 26.31 54.83 1.84
CA GLU A 119 26.63 54.28 0.51
C GLU A 119 26.13 55.18 -0.64
N THR A 120 25.01 55.88 -0.45
CA THR A 120 24.34 56.68 -1.50
C THR A 120 24.48 58.15 -1.32
N ASP A 121 25.19 58.62 -0.28
CA ASP A 121 25.34 60.04 0.10
C ASP A 121 23.96 60.76 0.18
N THR A 122 22.97 60.12 0.80
CA THR A 122 21.61 60.64 0.94
C THR A 122 21.27 60.91 2.40
N ASP A 123 20.23 61.74 2.61
CA ASP A 123 19.77 62.09 3.96
C ASP A 123 19.24 60.84 4.68
N TYR A 124 19.76 60.55 5.88
CA TYR A 124 19.38 59.45 6.73
C TYR A 124 17.87 59.39 7.01
N ALA A 125 17.26 60.56 7.31
CA ALA A 125 15.84 60.61 7.65
C ALA A 125 14.94 60.24 6.46
N ALA A 126 15.36 60.62 5.24
CA ALA A 126 14.63 60.24 4.03
C ALA A 126 14.76 58.74 3.75
N VAL A 127 15.95 58.15 3.94
CA VAL A 127 16.16 56.70 3.78
C VAL A 127 15.39 55.92 4.83
N GLU A 128 15.43 56.32 6.12
CA GLU A 128 14.69 55.66 7.19
C GLU A 128 13.18 55.69 6.91
N ALA A 129 12.61 56.84 6.51
CA ALA A 129 11.20 56.97 6.17
C ALA A 129 10.80 56.07 4.97
N ASN A 130 11.67 55.91 3.96
CA ASN A 130 11.44 55.01 2.84
C ASN A 130 11.44 53.53 3.27
N LEU A 131 12.36 53.09 4.12
CA LEU A 131 12.44 51.75 4.66
C LEU A 131 11.25 51.42 5.55
N ILE A 132 10.72 52.37 6.33
CA ILE A 132 9.50 52.22 7.10
C ILE A 132 8.32 51.95 6.14
N LYS A 133 8.14 52.79 5.11
CA LYS A 133 7.08 52.62 4.11
C LYS A 133 7.23 51.28 3.35
N GLU A 134 8.44 50.90 3.00
CA GLU A 134 8.73 49.60 2.38
C GLU A 134 8.26 48.45 3.30
N SER A 135 8.62 48.51 4.59
CA SER A 135 8.22 47.52 5.58
C SER A 135 6.70 47.44 5.74
N GLU A 136 5.99 48.54 5.74
CA GLU A 136 4.54 48.63 5.82
C GLU A 136 3.86 48.02 4.58
N SER A 137 4.45 48.25 3.40
CA SER A 137 3.94 47.74 2.12
C SER A 137 3.94 46.22 2.03
N TYR A 138 4.79 45.53 2.80
CA TYR A 138 4.84 44.06 2.89
C TYR A 138 3.66 43.46 3.68
N GLY A 139 2.86 44.28 4.38
CA GLY A 139 1.76 43.83 5.21
C GLY A 139 2.20 43.24 6.56
N GLU A 140 1.35 42.42 7.14
CA GLU A 140 1.60 41.78 8.43
C GLU A 140 2.47 40.52 8.29
N LEU A 141 3.23 40.21 9.34
CA LEU A 141 3.97 38.96 9.45
C LEU A 141 3.10 37.94 10.23
N TYR A 142 2.77 36.84 9.60
CA TYR A 142 2.03 35.76 10.24
C TYR A 142 2.98 34.73 10.84
N TYR A 143 2.67 34.24 12.02
CA TYR A 143 3.46 33.18 12.65
C TYR A 143 3.30 31.86 11.89
N ASN A 144 2.06 31.45 11.68
CA ASN A 144 1.71 30.26 10.89
C ASN A 144 0.83 30.66 9.71
N PHE A 145 0.96 29.95 8.60
CA PHE A 145 0.09 30.04 7.44
C PHE A 145 -0.21 28.64 6.90
N ASP A 146 -1.32 28.45 6.21
CA ASP A 146 -1.78 27.16 5.69
C ASP A 146 -1.53 26.99 4.18
N GLY A 147 -1.34 28.10 3.47
CA GLY A 147 -1.04 28.14 2.05
C GLY A 147 -0.68 29.53 1.59
N ALA A 148 0.00 29.65 0.47
CA ALA A 148 0.35 30.92 -0.14
C ALA A 148 0.59 30.75 -1.65
N THR A 149 0.29 31.79 -2.42
CA THR A 149 0.84 31.90 -3.78
C THR A 149 2.33 32.23 -3.72
N ALA A 150 3.10 31.84 -4.73
CA ALA A 150 4.53 32.13 -4.76
C ALA A 150 4.89 33.64 -4.61
N PRO A 151 4.13 34.61 -5.18
CA PRO A 151 4.33 36.04 -4.92
C PRO A 151 4.05 36.45 -3.47
N ALA A 152 2.93 35.98 -2.87
CA ALA A 152 2.60 36.29 -1.49
C ALA A 152 3.62 35.71 -0.50
N PHE A 153 4.12 34.49 -0.77
CA PHE A 153 5.20 33.88 0.01
C PHE A 153 6.49 34.73 -0.03
N LYS A 154 6.88 35.24 -1.20
CA LYS A 154 8.06 36.16 -1.35
C LYS A 154 7.87 37.44 -0.57
N GLN A 155 6.67 38.01 -0.59
CA GLN A 155 6.34 39.23 0.18
C GLN A 155 6.45 38.97 1.70
N LEU A 156 5.88 37.87 2.18
CA LEU A 156 5.96 37.45 3.58
C LEU A 156 7.43 37.24 4.00
N ARG A 157 8.24 36.62 3.12
CA ARG A 157 9.68 36.43 3.33
C ARG A 157 10.44 37.75 3.41
N ALA A 158 10.16 38.73 2.56
CA ALA A 158 10.77 40.05 2.62
C ALA A 158 10.45 40.74 3.95
N LYS A 159 9.23 40.67 4.43
CA LYS A 159 8.83 41.15 5.77
C LYS A 159 9.61 40.45 6.89
N ALA A 160 9.73 39.13 6.84
CA ALA A 160 10.50 38.36 7.81
C ALA A 160 11.99 38.79 7.84
N GLN A 161 12.59 39.04 6.69
CA GLN A 161 13.97 39.56 6.57
C GLN A 161 14.14 40.90 7.27
N MET A 162 13.21 41.83 7.10
CA MET A 162 13.25 43.12 7.77
C MET A 162 13.10 43.02 9.30
N CYS A 163 12.25 42.10 9.77
CA CYS A 163 12.05 41.88 11.21
C CYS A 163 13.15 41.05 11.86
N LYS A 164 14.15 40.57 11.11
CA LYS A 164 15.11 39.54 11.54
C LYS A 164 14.43 38.26 12.08
N CYS A 165 13.22 37.98 11.62
CA CYS A 165 12.56 36.69 11.89
C CYS A 165 13.31 35.58 11.14
N GLY A 166 13.67 34.50 11.83
CA GLY A 166 14.56 33.48 11.29
C GLY A 166 13.90 32.46 10.41
N SER A 167 12.56 32.32 10.47
CA SER A 167 11.83 31.34 9.67
C SER A 167 10.39 31.72 9.40
N LEU A 168 9.79 31.06 8.44
CA LEU A 168 8.34 31.02 8.21
C LEU A 168 7.82 29.63 8.54
N ASN A 169 6.56 29.52 8.99
CA ASN A 169 5.98 28.27 9.46
C ASN A 169 4.72 27.95 8.66
N LEU A 170 4.74 26.85 7.93
CA LEU A 170 3.60 26.34 7.15
C LEU A 170 2.96 25.16 7.90
N ILE A 171 1.67 25.26 8.24
CA ILE A 171 0.86 24.18 8.78
C ILE A 171 -0.30 23.93 7.83
N CYS A 172 -0.32 22.78 7.21
CA CYS A 172 -1.37 22.36 6.30
C CYS A 172 -2.20 21.26 6.96
N ASP A 173 -3.44 21.57 7.32
CA ASP A 173 -4.31 20.66 8.09
C ASP A 173 -4.83 19.46 7.30
N GLU A 174 -4.94 19.56 5.97
CA GLU A 174 -5.32 18.46 5.09
C GLU A 174 -4.59 18.58 3.75
N ILE A 175 -3.46 17.88 3.67
CA ILE A 175 -2.59 17.95 2.49
C ILE A 175 -3.27 17.46 1.22
N GLY A 176 -4.20 16.49 1.31
CA GLY A 176 -4.89 15.93 0.16
C GLY A 176 -5.64 16.98 -0.66
N ASN A 177 -6.25 17.97 0.00
CA ASN A 177 -6.96 19.08 -0.65
C ASN A 177 -6.02 20.17 -1.14
N ASN A 178 -4.92 20.39 -0.43
CA ASN A 178 -4.01 21.52 -0.69
C ASN A 178 -2.92 21.22 -1.72
N LEU A 179 -2.55 19.94 -1.92
CA LEU A 179 -1.54 19.55 -2.91
C LEU A 179 -1.89 19.99 -4.32
N ALA A 180 -3.15 19.83 -4.73
CA ALA A 180 -3.61 20.21 -6.06
C ALA A 180 -3.68 21.74 -6.27
N GLN A 181 -3.78 22.53 -5.19
CA GLN A 181 -3.94 23.98 -5.24
C GLN A 181 -2.62 24.76 -5.14
N ASN A 182 -1.55 24.12 -4.63
CA ASN A 182 -0.28 24.77 -4.29
C ASN A 182 0.93 24.28 -5.09
N ASP A 183 0.74 23.80 -6.31
CA ASP A 183 1.82 23.28 -7.18
C ASP A 183 2.99 24.24 -7.37
N GLU A 184 2.74 25.55 -7.36
CA GLU A 184 3.79 26.59 -7.50
C GLU A 184 4.63 26.78 -6.23
N LEU A 185 4.08 26.50 -5.04
CA LEU A 185 4.80 26.68 -3.77
C LEU A 185 5.74 25.50 -3.48
N VAL A 186 5.39 24.30 -3.92
CA VAL A 186 6.13 23.07 -3.64
C VAL A 186 7.62 23.14 -4.03
N PRO A 187 8.02 23.59 -5.25
CA PRO A 187 9.43 23.76 -5.59
C PRO A 187 10.15 24.78 -4.72
N VAL A 188 9.43 25.85 -4.30
CA VAL A 188 10.00 26.89 -3.44
C VAL A 188 10.32 26.33 -2.05
N LEU A 189 9.44 25.48 -1.49
CA LEU A 189 9.68 24.83 -0.20
C LEU A 189 10.94 23.95 -0.23
N LEU A 190 11.19 23.23 -1.33
CA LEU A 190 12.42 22.43 -1.47
C LEU A 190 13.69 23.28 -1.43
N GLU A 191 13.66 24.47 -2.05
CA GLU A 191 14.77 25.44 -2.00
C GLU A 191 14.98 26.01 -0.59
N MET A 192 13.90 26.23 0.16
CA MET A 192 13.95 26.82 1.50
C MET A 192 14.47 25.89 2.58
N TYR A 193 14.51 24.57 2.35
CA TYR A 193 14.95 23.61 3.36
C TYR A 193 16.45 23.67 3.65
N ASP A 194 17.27 23.73 2.60
CA ASP A 194 18.71 23.51 2.73
C ASP A 194 19.42 24.76 3.30
N LEU A 195 19.30 25.90 2.62
CA LEU A 195 19.96 27.14 2.99
C LEU A 195 19.00 28.29 3.34
N GLY A 196 17.71 28.11 3.17
CA GLY A 196 16.73 29.19 3.34
C GLY A 196 16.84 30.29 2.30
N LEU A 197 17.50 30.03 1.18
CA LEU A 197 17.71 30.98 0.08
C LEU A 197 16.90 30.56 -1.14
N GLY A 198 16.08 31.46 -1.68
CA GLY A 198 15.33 31.22 -2.91
C GLY A 198 16.15 31.57 -4.13
N LYS A 199 15.95 30.81 -5.21
CA LYS A 199 16.54 31.16 -6.53
C LYS A 199 15.80 32.31 -7.18
N ASN A 200 16.57 33.24 -7.75
CA ASN A 200 16.00 34.36 -8.49
C ASN A 200 15.36 33.90 -9.80
N LYS A 201 14.03 33.98 -9.90
CA LYS A 201 13.34 33.80 -11.19
C LYS A 201 13.34 35.12 -11.96
N ILE A 202 13.85 35.10 -13.19
CA ILE A 202 13.81 36.27 -14.09
C ILE A 202 12.38 36.35 -14.64
N ILE A 203 11.63 37.38 -14.21
CA ILE A 203 10.28 37.67 -14.66
C ILE A 203 10.29 39.03 -15.36
N LYS A 204 9.49 39.14 -16.44
CA LYS A 204 9.34 40.44 -17.15
C LYS A 204 8.74 41.49 -16.20
N ASN A 205 9.41 42.65 -16.07
CA ASN A 205 8.86 43.73 -15.25
C ASN A 205 7.59 44.29 -15.92
N THR A 206 6.50 44.31 -15.20
CA THR A 206 5.27 45.03 -15.56
C THR A 206 5.02 46.12 -14.52
N LYS A 207 4.22 47.16 -14.88
CA LYS A 207 3.84 48.26 -13.96
C LYS A 207 3.11 47.75 -12.70
N GLU A 208 2.52 46.53 -12.75
CA GLU A 208 1.75 45.92 -11.68
C GLU A 208 2.61 44.99 -10.80
N ASN A 209 3.79 44.57 -11.24
CA ASN A 209 4.71 43.71 -10.48
C ASN A 209 5.93 44.56 -10.05
N ILE A 210 5.77 45.27 -8.94
CA ILE A 210 6.88 45.90 -8.25
C ILE A 210 7.77 44.81 -7.67
N ARG A 211 9.00 44.68 -8.15
CA ARG A 211 9.98 43.75 -7.56
C ARG A 211 10.38 44.27 -6.19
N PHE A 212 10.01 43.49 -5.18
CA PHE A 212 10.62 43.60 -3.87
C PHE A 212 12.10 43.25 -3.99
N LYS A 213 12.98 44.09 -3.44
CA LYS A 213 14.41 43.83 -3.40
C LYS A 213 14.68 42.66 -2.49
N GLU A 214 14.79 41.42 -3.05
CA GLU A 214 15.15 40.26 -2.25
C GLU A 214 16.54 40.45 -1.67
N ARG A 215 16.60 40.55 -0.35
CA ARG A 215 17.85 40.57 0.39
C ARG A 215 18.39 39.17 0.49
N ASN A 216 19.69 38.97 0.31
CA ASN A 216 20.33 37.65 0.38
C ASN A 216 20.49 37.18 1.86
N ILE A 217 19.39 37.16 2.60
CA ILE A 217 19.32 36.71 3.99
C ILE A 217 18.57 35.39 4.05
N PRO A 218 19.16 34.33 4.64
CA PRO A 218 18.50 33.05 4.79
C PRO A 218 17.21 33.15 5.63
N ILE A 219 16.09 32.69 5.07
CA ILE A 219 14.81 32.52 5.76
C ILE A 219 14.29 31.14 5.38
N PRO A 220 14.62 30.09 6.16
CA PRO A 220 14.09 28.76 5.96
C PRO A 220 12.59 28.71 6.28
N VAL A 221 11.97 27.61 5.91
CA VAL A 221 10.58 27.30 6.26
C VAL A 221 10.55 26.07 7.16
N ASN A 222 9.67 26.05 8.15
CA ASN A 222 9.20 24.84 8.79
C ASN A 222 7.92 24.41 8.11
N VAL A 223 7.75 23.10 7.86
CA VAL A 223 6.59 22.55 7.19
C VAL A 223 5.97 21.46 8.04
N LEU A 224 4.69 21.57 8.33
CA LEU A 224 3.89 20.51 8.96
C LEU A 224 2.72 20.17 8.05
N TRP A 225 2.73 18.97 7.51
CA TRP A 225 1.65 18.42 6.71
C TRP A 225 0.85 17.41 7.51
N PHE A 226 -0.43 17.67 7.66
CA PHE A 226 -1.38 16.66 8.14
C PHE A 226 -2.13 16.07 6.96
N GLY A 227 -2.38 14.78 7.01
CA GLY A 227 -3.19 14.07 6.03
C GLY A 227 -3.98 12.93 6.67
N THR A 228 -5.07 12.57 6.02
CA THR A 228 -5.88 11.41 6.38
C THR A 228 -5.51 10.26 5.44
N PRO A 229 -4.96 9.12 5.95
CA PRO A 229 -4.50 8.02 5.09
C PRO A 229 -5.55 7.54 4.08
N THR A 230 -6.81 7.44 4.51
CA THR A 230 -7.92 6.98 3.63
C THR A 230 -8.30 7.96 2.53
N ALA A 231 -7.97 9.25 2.68
CA ALA A 231 -8.21 10.28 1.66
C ALA A 231 -6.98 10.52 0.78
N LEU A 232 -5.77 10.37 1.34
CA LEU A 232 -4.53 10.64 0.63
C LEU A 232 -4.00 9.39 -0.12
N LEU A 233 -4.19 8.18 0.45
CA LEU A 233 -3.69 6.91 -0.05
C LEU A 233 -4.86 6.03 -0.54
N ASP A 234 -5.63 6.57 -1.47
CA ASP A 234 -6.87 5.97 -1.98
C ASP A 234 -6.79 5.46 -3.42
N GLY A 235 -5.61 5.57 -4.06
CA GLY A 235 -5.39 5.22 -5.46
C GLY A 235 -5.82 6.31 -6.46
N SER A 236 -6.12 7.52 -5.98
CA SER A 236 -6.49 8.66 -6.82
C SER A 236 -5.26 9.41 -7.36
N THR A 237 -5.54 10.46 -8.16
CA THR A 237 -4.50 11.38 -8.63
C THR A 237 -3.79 12.12 -7.51
N THR A 238 -4.45 12.28 -6.36
CA THR A 238 -3.87 12.93 -5.17
C THR A 238 -2.75 12.07 -4.57
N GLU A 239 -2.94 10.76 -4.53
CA GLU A 239 -1.91 9.83 -4.12
C GLU A 239 -0.71 9.84 -5.07
N ASP A 240 -0.95 9.79 -6.40
CA ASP A 240 0.12 9.88 -7.41
C ASP A 240 0.94 11.18 -7.23
N LEU A 241 0.27 12.29 -6.93
CA LEU A 241 0.89 13.58 -6.69
C LEU A 241 1.73 13.59 -5.40
N PHE A 242 1.20 13.01 -4.33
CA PHE A 242 1.91 12.88 -3.06
C PHE A 242 3.21 12.08 -3.21
N PHE A 243 3.16 10.90 -3.85
CA PHE A 243 4.37 10.10 -4.08
C PHE A 243 5.36 10.79 -5.02
N ARG A 244 4.88 11.52 -6.04
CA ARG A 244 5.74 12.34 -6.89
C ARG A 244 6.47 13.41 -6.08
N TYR A 245 5.83 14.07 -5.11
CA TYR A 245 6.52 15.04 -4.24
C TYR A 245 7.52 14.35 -3.30
N LEU A 246 7.22 13.19 -2.77
CA LEU A 246 8.18 12.42 -1.99
C LEU A 246 9.44 12.11 -2.83
N ASP A 247 9.26 11.69 -4.07
CA ASP A 247 10.35 11.34 -4.99
C ASP A 247 11.18 12.58 -5.41
N THR A 248 10.54 13.74 -5.63
CA THR A 248 11.24 14.99 -5.98
C THR A 248 12.13 15.54 -4.86
N GLY A 249 12.10 14.95 -3.66
CA GLY A 249 13.04 15.24 -2.59
C GLY A 249 12.44 15.62 -1.24
N PHE A 250 11.10 15.59 -1.07
CA PHE A 250 10.51 15.80 0.26
C PHE A 250 10.82 14.63 1.20
N ALA A 251 10.84 13.38 0.72
CA ALA A 251 11.12 12.23 1.56
C ALA A 251 12.44 12.34 2.32
N ARG A 252 13.50 12.81 1.67
CA ARG A 252 14.81 12.98 2.30
C ARG A 252 14.89 14.15 3.29
N ARG A 253 13.91 15.08 3.26
CA ARG A 253 13.86 16.27 4.10
C ARG A 253 12.85 16.20 5.23
N MET A 254 11.84 15.34 5.10
CA MET A 254 10.74 15.23 6.05
C MET A 254 10.97 14.17 7.11
N PHE A 255 10.41 14.43 8.29
CA PHE A 255 10.11 13.43 9.28
C PHE A 255 8.67 12.95 9.08
N PHE A 256 8.45 11.65 9.26
CA PHE A 256 7.16 11.02 9.04
C PHE A 256 6.60 10.43 10.32
N ALA A 257 5.29 10.55 10.49
CA ALA A 257 4.54 9.78 11.45
C ALA A 257 3.28 9.23 10.77
N ILE A 258 2.95 7.99 11.07
CA ILE A 258 1.71 7.35 10.64
C ILE A 258 1.10 6.67 11.86
N GLY A 259 -0.19 6.82 12.06
CA GLY A 259 -0.89 6.23 13.17
C GLY A 259 -2.26 5.70 12.80
N GLU A 260 -2.77 4.87 13.70
CA GLU A 260 -4.11 4.30 13.64
C GLU A 260 -4.97 4.92 14.77
N VAL A 261 -6.29 4.79 14.65
CA VAL A 261 -7.18 5.15 15.76
C VAL A 261 -7.07 4.05 16.80
N ASP A 262 -6.63 4.42 17.99
CA ASP A 262 -6.58 3.50 19.11
C ASP A 262 -7.95 3.44 19.79
N PHE A 263 -8.65 2.35 19.54
CA PHE A 263 -9.87 2.02 20.26
C PHE A 263 -9.49 1.28 21.55
N ASN A 264 -8.95 2.00 22.54
CA ASN A 264 -8.65 1.42 23.83
C ASN A 264 -9.95 1.12 24.60
N VAL A 265 -10.59 0.02 24.23
CA VAL A 265 -11.90 -0.44 24.75
C VAL A 265 -11.80 -0.93 26.21
N ALA A 266 -10.57 -1.06 26.73
CA ALA A 266 -10.30 -1.64 28.04
C ALA A 266 -10.14 -0.62 29.18
N GLU A 267 -10.13 0.70 28.90
CA GLU A 267 -10.00 1.72 29.95
C GLU A 267 -11.32 1.87 30.71
N THR A 268 -11.30 1.73 32.03
CA THR A 268 -12.47 1.98 32.86
C THR A 268 -12.79 3.49 32.93
N LEU A 269 -14.04 3.84 33.27
CA LEU A 269 -14.42 5.24 33.47
C LEU A 269 -13.56 5.94 34.53
N GLU A 270 -13.22 5.25 35.58
CA GLU A 270 -12.40 5.78 36.69
C GLU A 270 -10.96 6.06 36.24
N GLU A 271 -10.35 5.15 35.49
CA GLU A 271 -9.02 5.33 34.91
C GLU A 271 -9.00 6.49 33.90
N PHE A 272 -9.99 6.57 33.05
CA PHE A 272 -10.16 7.67 32.08
C PHE A 272 -10.24 9.01 32.80
N MET A 273 -11.12 9.13 33.81
CA MET A 273 -11.31 10.37 34.56
C MET A 273 -10.03 10.75 35.35
N ALA A 274 -9.39 9.79 36.01
CA ALA A 274 -8.14 10.02 36.73
C ALA A 274 -7.03 10.52 35.80
N ARG A 275 -6.88 9.90 34.65
CA ARG A 275 -5.91 10.29 33.59
C ARG A 275 -6.16 11.72 33.11
N LYS A 276 -7.42 12.05 32.79
CA LYS A 276 -7.80 13.39 32.30
C LYS A 276 -7.62 14.48 33.35
N LEU A 277 -7.98 14.23 34.61
CA LEU A 277 -7.81 15.18 35.70
C LEU A 277 -6.33 15.46 35.95
N LYS A 278 -5.49 14.42 36.07
CA LYS A 278 -4.05 14.54 36.22
C LYS A 278 -3.37 15.28 35.08
N ALA A 279 -3.78 15.01 33.85
CA ALA A 279 -3.22 15.68 32.65
C ALA A 279 -3.60 17.16 32.57
N ASN A 280 -4.67 17.59 33.23
CA ASN A 280 -5.12 18.98 33.28
C ASN A 280 -4.46 19.81 34.38
N GLU A 281 -3.62 19.22 35.24
CA GLU A 281 -2.80 19.97 36.15
C GLU A 281 -1.86 20.91 35.38
N SER A 282 -2.02 22.23 35.61
CA SER A 282 -1.39 23.27 34.80
C SER A 282 0.09 23.54 35.14
N THR A 283 0.58 23.03 36.25
CA THR A 283 1.90 23.40 36.81
C THR A 283 3.06 23.00 35.87
N SER A 284 3.02 21.80 35.28
CA SER A 284 4.07 21.34 34.37
C SER A 284 4.05 22.06 33.01
N ILE A 285 2.86 22.44 32.52
CA ILE A 285 2.72 23.16 31.28
C ILE A 285 3.29 24.57 31.39
N ASN A 286 2.98 25.26 32.50
CA ASN A 286 3.46 26.61 32.72
C ASN A 286 5.00 26.67 32.84
N SER A 287 5.63 25.71 33.54
CA SER A 287 7.08 25.66 33.64
C SER A 287 7.77 25.43 32.29
N ILE A 288 7.19 24.57 31.44
CA ILE A 288 7.69 24.36 30.08
C ILE A 288 7.50 25.64 29.22
N ALA A 289 6.31 26.23 29.28
CA ALA A 289 6.01 27.45 28.51
C ALA A 289 6.94 28.62 28.90
N GLU A 290 7.19 28.83 30.21
CA GLU A 290 8.13 29.82 30.72
C GLU A 290 9.58 29.53 30.25
N TYR A 291 9.98 28.24 30.30
CA TYR A 291 11.29 27.84 29.81
C TYR A 291 11.46 28.16 28.32
N LEU A 292 10.50 27.78 27.50
CA LEU A 292 10.54 28.05 26.05
C LEU A 292 10.52 29.54 25.75
N ALA A 293 9.74 30.34 26.47
CA ALA A 293 9.73 31.78 26.36
C ALA A 293 11.07 32.43 26.72
N SER A 294 11.82 31.84 27.65
CA SER A 294 13.16 32.34 28.06
C SER A 294 14.22 32.22 26.94
N LEU A 295 13.90 31.55 25.84
CA LEU A 295 14.77 31.46 24.65
C LEU A 295 14.62 32.68 23.73
N VAL A 296 13.64 33.58 23.97
CA VAL A 296 13.45 34.84 23.25
C VAL A 296 14.40 35.90 23.83
N ASP A 297 15.68 35.76 23.55
CA ASP A 297 16.72 36.67 24.04
C ASP A 297 17.82 36.82 22.98
N ASP A 298 18.43 38.01 22.94
CA ASP A 298 19.49 38.35 21.97
C ASP A 298 20.72 37.42 22.07
N THR A 299 20.95 36.80 23.22
CA THR A 299 22.05 35.85 23.42
C THR A 299 21.87 34.56 22.61
N TYR A 300 20.63 34.25 22.17
CA TYR A 300 20.30 33.08 21.35
C TYR A 300 20.07 33.41 19.88
N LEU A 301 20.05 34.69 19.48
CA LEU A 301 19.92 35.11 18.10
C LEU A 301 21.17 34.76 17.28
N ASP A 302 21.00 34.30 16.06
CA ASP A 302 22.10 34.01 15.10
C ASP A 302 23.14 33.01 15.64
N LYS A 303 22.74 32.11 16.58
CA LYS A 303 23.65 31.19 17.20
C LYS A 303 24.08 30.10 16.24
N VAL A 304 25.38 29.90 16.09
CA VAL A 304 25.93 28.75 15.35
C VAL A 304 26.27 27.63 16.33
N LEU A 305 25.64 26.49 16.18
CA LEU A 305 25.89 25.31 17.01
C LEU A 305 26.82 24.36 16.26
N THR A 306 27.89 23.93 16.94
CA THR A 306 28.93 23.08 16.35
C THR A 306 28.98 21.74 17.06
N THR A 307 29.24 20.66 16.33
CA THR A 307 29.46 19.34 16.91
C THR A 307 30.81 19.29 17.64
N ASP A 308 30.86 18.60 18.79
CA ASP A 308 32.12 18.15 19.33
C ASP A 308 32.63 16.91 18.56
N LEU A 309 33.86 16.48 18.85
CA LEU A 309 34.49 15.35 18.14
C LEU A 309 33.71 14.06 18.30
N GLU A 310 33.15 13.76 19.46
CA GLU A 310 32.38 12.55 19.69
C GLU A 310 31.06 12.56 18.93
N ALA A 311 30.37 13.70 18.90
CA ALA A 311 29.15 13.91 18.12
C ALA A 311 29.41 13.77 16.63
N SER A 312 30.46 14.42 16.11
CA SER A 312 30.85 14.35 14.70
C SER A 312 31.22 12.94 14.28
N THR A 313 31.95 12.21 15.14
CA THR A 313 32.31 10.81 14.90
C THR A 313 31.05 9.94 14.83
N LEU A 314 30.14 10.04 15.80
CA LEU A 314 28.89 9.27 15.79
C LEU A 314 28.01 9.59 14.59
N LEU A 315 27.96 10.88 14.19
CA LEU A 315 27.20 11.29 12.99
C LEU A 315 27.79 10.71 11.70
N ALA A 316 29.13 10.67 11.61
CA ALA A 316 29.83 10.04 10.49
C ALA A 316 29.61 8.52 10.43
N GLU A 317 29.66 7.82 11.58
CA GLU A 317 29.33 6.41 11.67
C GLU A 317 27.88 6.13 11.23
N TYR A 318 26.95 7.00 11.66
CA TYR A 318 25.55 6.92 11.26
C TYR A 318 25.35 7.14 9.77
N HIS A 319 26.07 8.08 9.18
CA HIS A 319 26.07 8.33 7.73
C HIS A 319 26.58 7.09 6.96
N LEU A 320 27.70 6.51 7.35
CA LEU A 320 28.28 5.32 6.70
C LEU A 320 27.33 4.11 6.82
N TRP A 321 26.75 3.91 7.99
CA TRP A 321 25.77 2.84 8.22
C TRP A 321 24.53 2.98 7.32
N ASN A 322 24.00 4.20 7.14
CA ASN A 322 22.88 4.43 6.25
C ASN A 322 23.25 4.26 4.77
N ARG A 323 24.49 4.61 4.37
CA ARG A 323 24.99 4.34 3.01
C ARG A 323 25.06 2.84 2.73
N GLU A 324 25.52 2.05 3.69
CA GLU A 324 25.54 0.59 3.56
C GLU A 324 24.11 0.03 3.41
N ARG A 325 23.14 0.52 4.20
CA ARG A 325 21.73 0.14 4.05
C ARG A 325 21.19 0.52 2.68
N ALA A 326 21.44 1.73 2.23
CA ALA A 326 20.99 2.24 0.94
C ALA A 326 21.56 1.43 -0.25
N SER A 327 22.80 0.90 -0.13
CA SER A 327 23.38 0.07 -1.19
C SER A 327 22.67 -1.27 -1.39
N LYS A 328 21.92 -1.74 -0.39
CA LYS A 328 21.10 -2.97 -0.44
C LYS A 328 19.68 -2.74 -0.95
N VAL A 329 19.27 -1.47 -1.10
CA VAL A 329 17.95 -1.10 -1.61
C VAL A 329 17.98 -1.07 -3.13
N LEU A 330 16.96 -1.66 -3.76
CA LEU A 330 16.83 -1.70 -5.22
C LEU A 330 16.66 -0.28 -5.80
N ASP A 331 17.14 -0.05 -7.01
CA ASP A 331 17.04 1.27 -7.67
C ASP A 331 15.60 1.70 -7.94
N ILE A 332 14.67 0.75 -8.06
CA ILE A 332 13.24 1.03 -8.19
C ILE A 332 12.61 1.61 -6.91
N GLU A 333 13.24 1.41 -5.75
CA GLU A 333 12.83 1.99 -4.47
C GLU A 333 13.54 3.34 -4.20
N ALA A 334 13.56 4.22 -5.21
CA ALA A 334 14.34 5.46 -5.22
C ALA A 334 14.05 6.37 -4.01
N ILE A 335 12.79 6.49 -3.60
CA ILE A 335 12.38 7.30 -2.44
C ILE A 335 13.09 6.83 -1.17
N LYS A 336 13.02 5.53 -0.87
CA LYS A 336 13.67 4.91 0.29
C LYS A 336 15.18 5.06 0.25
N LYS A 337 15.78 4.76 -0.90
CA LYS A 337 17.23 4.85 -1.12
C LYS A 337 17.73 6.28 -0.90
N ASN A 338 17.09 7.26 -1.49
CA ASN A 338 17.46 8.67 -1.36
C ASN A 338 17.24 9.21 0.06
N GLU A 339 16.20 8.77 0.76
CA GLU A 339 15.96 9.14 2.16
C GLU A 339 17.08 8.59 3.06
N LEU A 340 17.45 7.32 2.94
CA LEU A 340 18.54 6.72 3.71
C LEU A 340 19.87 7.45 3.51
N ILE A 341 20.26 7.75 2.28
CA ILE A 341 21.53 8.45 1.99
C ILE A 341 21.59 9.82 2.68
N ASN A 342 20.48 10.53 2.75
CA ASN A 342 20.41 11.90 3.28
C ASN A 342 19.94 11.97 4.75
N ARG A 343 19.65 10.84 5.39
CA ARG A 343 19.06 10.79 6.73
C ARG A 343 19.91 11.47 7.79
N HIS A 344 21.23 11.38 7.68
CA HIS A 344 22.19 12.04 8.58
C HIS A 344 22.04 13.56 8.62
N PHE A 345 21.65 14.18 7.48
CA PHE A 345 21.53 15.63 7.40
C PHE A 345 20.35 16.17 8.23
N LYS A 346 19.18 15.51 8.16
CA LYS A 346 18.06 15.90 9.03
C LYS A 346 18.33 15.52 10.50
N CYS A 347 19.10 14.45 10.75
CA CYS A 347 19.57 14.10 12.09
C CYS A 347 20.44 15.21 12.70
N LEU A 348 21.40 15.78 11.95
CA LEU A 348 22.21 16.91 12.38
C LEU A 348 21.36 18.14 12.73
N LYS A 349 20.41 18.53 11.89
CA LYS A 349 19.49 19.64 12.16
C LYS A 349 18.69 19.42 13.44
N LEU A 350 18.21 18.19 13.67
CA LEU A 350 17.47 17.82 14.87
C LEU A 350 18.35 17.83 16.11
N ALA A 351 19.57 17.32 16.05
CA ALA A 351 20.54 17.39 17.15
C ALA A 351 20.88 18.86 17.52
N GLY A 352 21.00 19.73 16.52
CA GLY A 352 21.14 21.16 16.71
C GLY A 352 19.92 21.78 17.41
N LEU A 353 18.72 21.38 17.04
CA LEU A 353 17.50 21.79 17.75
C LEU A 353 17.59 21.44 19.24
N TYR A 354 17.97 20.20 19.58
CA TYR A 354 18.08 19.76 20.97
C TYR A 354 19.15 20.54 21.74
N ALA A 355 20.33 20.75 21.13
CA ALA A 355 21.38 21.56 21.74
C ALA A 355 20.94 23.02 21.97
N PHE A 356 20.21 23.62 21.01
CA PHE A 356 19.64 24.96 21.16
C PHE A 356 18.67 25.02 22.34
N LEU A 357 17.77 24.06 22.46
CA LEU A 357 16.82 23.96 23.57
C LEU A 357 17.51 23.76 24.92
N ASP A 358 18.67 23.14 24.96
CA ASP A 358 19.50 23.02 26.19
C ASP A 358 20.37 24.26 26.45
N LYS A 359 20.18 25.34 25.63
CA LYS A 359 20.97 26.57 25.71
C LYS A 359 22.47 26.36 25.48
N SER A 360 22.85 25.23 24.86
CA SER A 360 24.22 24.89 24.52
C SER A 360 24.64 25.54 23.20
N SER A 361 25.92 25.84 23.05
CA SER A 361 26.55 26.19 21.76
C SER A 361 27.17 24.96 21.08
N THR A 362 27.26 23.83 21.80
CA THR A 362 27.90 22.61 21.34
C THR A 362 26.88 21.49 21.23
N ILE A 363 26.87 20.82 20.09
CA ILE A 363 26.13 19.60 19.85
C ILE A 363 26.97 18.44 20.38
N THR A 364 26.50 17.78 21.42
CA THR A 364 27.19 16.66 22.07
C THR A 364 26.73 15.33 21.47
N LYS A 365 27.48 14.27 21.77
CA LYS A 365 27.11 12.88 21.43
C LYS A 365 25.69 12.54 21.85
N ALA A 366 25.23 12.94 23.05
CA ALA A 366 23.87 12.68 23.52
C ALA A 366 22.81 13.32 22.63
N HIS A 367 23.04 14.55 22.13
CA HIS A 367 22.10 15.18 21.17
C HIS A 367 22.00 14.40 19.86
N ILE A 368 23.12 13.86 19.36
CA ILE A 368 23.12 12.99 18.17
C ILE A 368 22.38 11.67 18.44
N GLU A 369 22.60 11.03 19.58
CA GLU A 369 21.88 9.79 19.97
C GLU A 369 20.37 10.00 20.02
N TYR A 370 19.89 11.10 20.64
CA TYR A 370 18.47 11.46 20.66
C TYR A 370 17.93 11.67 19.24
N ALA A 371 18.69 12.38 18.42
CA ALA A 371 18.27 12.67 17.04
C ALA A 371 18.26 11.41 16.16
N ILE A 372 19.23 10.50 16.30
CA ILE A 372 19.25 9.20 15.61
C ILE A 372 18.01 8.38 16.00
N LYS A 373 17.71 8.28 17.32
CA LYS A 373 16.55 7.55 17.80
C LYS A 373 15.25 8.00 17.12
N PHE A 374 15.02 9.31 17.12
CA PHE A 374 13.83 9.89 16.50
C PHE A 374 13.84 9.72 14.98
N THR A 375 14.98 9.92 14.33
CA THR A 375 15.10 9.84 12.87
C THR A 375 14.85 8.43 12.35
N GLU A 376 15.31 7.40 13.06
CA GLU A 376 15.05 6.00 12.71
C GLU A 376 13.57 5.63 12.90
N ALA A 377 12.92 6.05 13.98
CA ALA A 377 11.48 5.84 14.18
C ALA A 377 10.66 6.52 13.06
N SER A 378 11.05 7.72 12.67
CA SER A 378 10.45 8.40 11.52
C SER A 378 10.68 7.66 10.20
N GLY A 379 11.86 7.06 10.01
CA GLY A 379 12.18 6.23 8.85
C GLY A 379 11.30 4.97 8.76
N GLU A 380 11.02 4.33 9.90
CA GLU A 380 10.08 3.21 9.98
C GLU A 380 8.65 3.63 9.59
N CYS A 381 8.23 4.84 9.98
CA CYS A 381 6.94 5.40 9.55
C CYS A 381 6.89 5.63 8.04
N LEU A 382 7.96 6.14 7.43
CA LEU A 382 8.04 6.26 5.96
C LEU A 382 7.94 4.90 5.29
N GLU A 383 8.62 3.88 5.79
CA GLU A 383 8.54 2.53 5.24
C GLU A 383 7.10 1.99 5.26
N LYS A 384 6.34 2.24 6.34
CA LYS A 384 4.91 1.88 6.40
C LYS A 384 4.08 2.61 5.35
N ILE A 385 4.40 3.88 5.04
CA ILE A 385 3.74 4.65 3.99
C ILE A 385 4.07 4.08 2.60
N LEU A 386 5.33 3.74 2.35
CA LEU A 386 5.78 3.18 1.07
C LEU A 386 5.24 1.76 0.82
N HIS A 387 5.17 0.95 1.88
CA HIS A 387 4.64 -0.43 1.84
C HIS A 387 3.18 -0.51 2.30
N ARG A 388 2.41 0.54 2.05
CA ARG A 388 0.98 0.55 2.37
C ARG A 388 0.25 -0.58 1.68
N GLU A 389 -0.82 -1.01 2.31
CA GLU A 389 -1.67 -2.04 1.74
C GLU A 389 -2.37 -1.53 0.48
N GLU A 390 -2.15 -2.22 -0.63
CA GLU A 390 -2.76 -1.90 -1.93
C GLU A 390 -4.29 -2.04 -1.89
N ASN A 391 -5.00 -1.24 -2.68
CA ASN A 391 -6.46 -1.21 -2.66
C ASN A 391 -7.09 -2.54 -3.07
N PHE A 392 -6.46 -3.30 -3.97
CA PHE A 392 -6.94 -4.64 -4.31
C PHE A 392 -6.81 -5.63 -3.14
N VAL A 393 -5.82 -5.46 -2.26
CA VAL A 393 -5.68 -6.27 -1.04
C VAL A 393 -6.77 -5.91 -0.03
N LYS A 394 -7.06 -4.60 0.12
CA LYS A 394 -8.18 -4.14 0.97
C LYS A 394 -9.51 -4.69 0.48
N LEU A 395 -9.75 -4.69 -0.85
CA LEU A 395 -10.93 -5.28 -1.46
C LEU A 395 -11.01 -6.79 -1.17
N ALA A 396 -9.91 -7.52 -1.36
CA ALA A 396 -9.88 -8.96 -1.10
C ALA A 396 -10.14 -9.29 0.38
N LYS A 397 -9.57 -8.51 1.31
CA LYS A 397 -9.83 -8.66 2.75
C LYS A 397 -11.27 -8.33 3.12
N PHE A 398 -11.86 -7.29 2.54
CA PHE A 398 -13.26 -6.95 2.72
C PHE A 398 -14.17 -8.11 2.27
N LEU A 399 -13.94 -8.63 1.07
CA LEU A 399 -14.72 -9.77 0.55
C LEU A 399 -14.50 -11.05 1.36
N LYS A 400 -13.31 -11.24 1.95
CA LYS A 400 -13.04 -12.34 2.89
C LYS A 400 -13.80 -12.17 4.21
N GLN A 401 -13.86 -10.95 4.74
CA GLN A 401 -14.58 -10.65 5.99
C GLN A 401 -16.09 -10.77 5.83
N GLU A 402 -16.62 -10.29 4.71
CA GLU A 402 -18.04 -10.37 4.33
C GLU A 402 -18.34 -11.68 3.58
N ALA A 403 -17.72 -12.77 4.02
CA ALA A 403 -17.75 -14.07 3.37
C ALA A 403 -19.16 -14.50 2.95
N PHE A 404 -19.26 -15.06 1.75
CA PHE A 404 -20.49 -15.59 1.13
C PHE A 404 -21.56 -14.55 0.77
N LYS A 405 -21.35 -13.25 1.06
CA LYS A 405 -22.25 -12.20 0.57
C LYS A 405 -21.97 -11.89 -0.90
N GLU A 406 -23.04 -11.67 -1.63
CA GLU A 406 -23.00 -11.27 -3.05
C GLU A 406 -23.04 -9.74 -3.15
N PHE A 407 -22.05 -9.14 -3.80
CA PHE A 407 -21.97 -7.71 -4.01
C PHE A 407 -22.03 -7.38 -5.49
N THR A 408 -22.80 -6.38 -5.86
CA THR A 408 -22.65 -5.73 -7.16
C THR A 408 -21.53 -4.67 -7.09
N LYS A 409 -21.05 -4.19 -8.24
CA LYS A 409 -20.11 -3.05 -8.23
C LYS A 409 -20.68 -1.81 -7.56
N ALA A 410 -21.99 -1.56 -7.72
CA ALA A 410 -22.68 -0.44 -7.07
C ALA A 410 -22.64 -0.57 -5.54
N ASP A 411 -22.82 -1.79 -5.01
CA ASP A 411 -22.71 -2.03 -3.58
C ASP A 411 -21.29 -1.75 -3.07
N LEU A 412 -20.28 -2.18 -3.83
CA LEU A 412 -18.87 -1.91 -3.49
C LEU A 412 -18.55 -0.42 -3.56
N GLU A 413 -19.09 0.34 -4.53
CA GLU A 413 -18.93 1.80 -4.61
C GLU A 413 -19.58 2.53 -3.42
N GLN A 414 -20.69 2.02 -2.92
CA GLN A 414 -21.34 2.62 -1.75
C GLN A 414 -20.59 2.35 -0.44
N GLN A 415 -19.99 1.17 -0.31
CA GLN A 415 -19.35 0.73 0.93
C GLN A 415 -17.86 1.07 1.00
N LEU A 416 -17.17 1.14 -0.14
CA LEU A 416 -15.72 1.26 -0.22
C LEU A 416 -15.29 2.53 -0.95
N VAL A 417 -14.88 3.53 -0.19
CA VAL A 417 -14.46 4.84 -0.72
C VAL A 417 -13.33 4.69 -1.74
N PHE A 418 -12.33 3.82 -1.46
CA PHE A 418 -11.21 3.57 -2.36
C PHE A 418 -11.64 2.89 -3.69
N PHE A 419 -12.73 2.14 -3.69
CA PHE A 419 -13.31 1.54 -4.91
C PHE A 419 -14.08 2.57 -5.72
N LYS A 420 -14.86 3.43 -5.04
CA LYS A 420 -15.61 4.54 -5.64
C LYS A 420 -14.70 5.55 -6.33
N ASN A 421 -13.58 5.92 -5.69
CA ASN A 421 -12.66 6.97 -6.15
C ASN A 421 -11.76 6.55 -7.32
N GLN A 422 -11.89 5.31 -7.85
CA GLN A 422 -11.14 4.90 -9.03
C GLN A 422 -11.50 5.74 -10.27
N LYS A 423 -10.48 6.09 -11.07
CA LYS A 423 -10.60 7.02 -12.21
C LYS A 423 -11.65 6.60 -13.24
N ASN A 424 -11.81 5.31 -13.48
CA ASN A 424 -12.73 4.76 -14.49
C ASN A 424 -13.11 3.31 -14.16
N GLU A 425 -14.02 2.76 -14.97
CA GLU A 425 -14.50 1.38 -14.83
C GLU A 425 -13.39 0.34 -15.11
N THR A 426 -12.46 0.65 -15.99
CA THR A 426 -11.30 -0.24 -16.28
C THR A 426 -10.45 -0.45 -15.05
N ASN A 427 -10.15 0.61 -14.28
CA ASN A 427 -9.37 0.52 -13.05
C ASN A 427 -10.10 -0.28 -11.97
N ARG A 428 -11.44 -0.16 -11.87
CA ARG A 428 -12.23 -0.99 -10.95
C ARG A 428 -12.17 -2.47 -11.32
N ASN A 429 -12.29 -2.79 -12.60
CA ASN A 429 -12.19 -4.17 -13.10
C ASN A 429 -10.80 -4.74 -12.84
N GLU A 430 -9.75 -3.98 -13.10
CA GLU A 430 -8.37 -4.38 -12.83
C GLU A 430 -8.14 -4.62 -11.33
N MET A 431 -8.70 -3.76 -10.46
CA MET A 431 -8.63 -3.95 -9.02
C MET A 431 -9.29 -5.28 -8.59
N ILE A 432 -10.44 -5.64 -9.18
CA ILE A 432 -11.11 -6.90 -8.88
C ILE A 432 -10.25 -8.09 -9.34
N ILE A 433 -9.67 -8.02 -10.55
CA ILE A 433 -8.77 -9.05 -11.07
C ILE A 433 -7.55 -9.24 -10.15
N ARG A 434 -6.90 -8.16 -9.76
CA ARG A 434 -5.77 -8.21 -8.82
C ARG A 434 -6.18 -8.72 -7.45
N ALA A 435 -7.40 -8.40 -6.98
CA ALA A 435 -7.93 -8.95 -5.74
C ALA A 435 -8.15 -10.47 -5.82
N GLN A 436 -8.61 -10.98 -6.98
CA GLN A 436 -8.72 -12.42 -7.25
C GLN A 436 -7.34 -13.09 -7.21
N GLU A 437 -6.34 -12.53 -7.92
CA GLU A 437 -4.97 -13.05 -7.95
C GLU A 437 -4.34 -13.09 -6.54
N TRP A 438 -4.55 -12.03 -5.76
CA TRP A 438 -4.09 -11.99 -4.38
C TRP A 438 -4.83 -13.00 -3.51
N GLY A 439 -6.14 -13.11 -3.71
CA GLY A 439 -6.99 -14.04 -2.97
C GLY A 439 -6.54 -15.49 -3.11
N TYR A 440 -6.18 -15.94 -4.31
CA TYR A 440 -5.64 -17.29 -4.54
C TYR A 440 -4.40 -17.61 -3.69
N LYS A 441 -3.58 -16.60 -3.40
CA LYS A 441 -2.39 -16.75 -2.56
C LYS A 441 -2.68 -16.62 -1.06
N ASN A 442 -3.84 -16.08 -0.67
CA ASN A 442 -4.17 -15.65 0.69
C ASN A 442 -5.48 -16.23 1.24
N ASN A 443 -5.84 -17.42 0.78
CA ASN A 443 -6.95 -18.24 1.32
C ASN A 443 -8.34 -17.65 1.12
N VAL A 444 -8.56 -16.94 0.03
CA VAL A 444 -9.90 -16.52 -0.36
C VAL A 444 -10.09 -16.65 -1.86
N ILE A 445 -11.16 -17.30 -2.28
CA ILE A 445 -11.59 -17.34 -3.67
C ILE A 445 -12.54 -16.17 -3.87
N ILE A 446 -12.18 -15.27 -4.78
CA ILE A 446 -13.05 -14.17 -5.18
C ILE A 446 -13.62 -14.51 -6.56
N SER A 447 -14.90 -14.83 -6.60
CA SER A 447 -15.59 -15.18 -7.83
C SER A 447 -16.41 -14.01 -8.37
N GLN A 448 -16.46 -13.89 -9.71
CA GLN A 448 -17.39 -13.04 -10.42
C GLN A 448 -18.33 -13.91 -11.25
N TYR A 449 -19.63 -13.66 -11.18
CA TYR A 449 -20.61 -14.40 -11.95
C TYR A 449 -21.84 -13.56 -12.24
N SER A 450 -22.57 -13.94 -13.29
CA SER A 450 -23.79 -13.27 -13.71
C SER A 450 -25.00 -14.09 -13.29
N LYS A 451 -25.96 -13.46 -12.62
CA LYS A 451 -27.24 -14.05 -12.26
C LYS A 451 -28.38 -13.15 -12.74
N GLY A 452 -29.14 -13.64 -13.71
CA GLY A 452 -30.09 -12.79 -14.43
C GLY A 452 -29.37 -11.77 -15.30
N ARG A 453 -29.54 -10.48 -15.02
CA ARG A 453 -28.90 -9.37 -15.73
C ARG A 453 -27.87 -8.61 -14.90
N LEU A 454 -27.57 -9.13 -13.71
CA LEU A 454 -26.66 -8.50 -12.73
C LEU A 454 -25.39 -9.31 -12.59
N ASN A 455 -24.27 -8.61 -12.42
CA ASN A 455 -22.97 -9.20 -12.14
C ASN A 455 -22.68 -9.09 -10.66
N PHE A 456 -22.35 -10.19 -10.04
CA PHE A 456 -22.05 -10.30 -8.62
C PHE A 456 -20.57 -10.64 -8.39
N ILE A 457 -20.05 -10.17 -7.28
CA ILE A 457 -18.72 -10.45 -6.76
C ILE A 457 -18.89 -11.03 -5.37
N LYS A 458 -18.20 -12.13 -5.08
CA LYS A 458 -18.33 -12.85 -3.83
C LYS A 458 -16.96 -13.34 -3.35
N GLY A 459 -16.69 -13.26 -2.06
CA GLY A 459 -15.50 -13.84 -1.43
C GLY A 459 -15.84 -15.10 -0.64
N GLU A 460 -15.07 -16.16 -0.84
CA GLU A 460 -15.21 -17.44 -0.15
C GLU A 460 -13.88 -17.79 0.53
N PRO A 461 -13.77 -17.71 1.87
CA PRO A 461 -12.56 -18.12 2.58
C PRO A 461 -12.38 -19.64 2.47
N LEU A 462 -11.14 -20.06 2.24
CA LEU A 462 -10.76 -21.46 2.19
C LEU A 462 -10.46 -22.00 3.59
N GLU A 463 -11.00 -23.18 3.92
CA GLU A 463 -10.70 -23.89 5.15
C GLU A 463 -9.35 -24.61 5.03
N GLU A 464 -8.43 -24.36 5.96
CA GLU A 464 -7.13 -25.05 5.97
C GLU A 464 -7.29 -26.53 6.35
N THR A 465 -6.60 -27.38 5.60
CA THR A 465 -6.62 -28.82 5.83
C THR A 465 -5.89 -29.18 7.12
N ASN A 466 -6.57 -29.93 7.96
CA ASN A 466 -5.97 -30.55 9.13
C ASN A 466 -5.52 -31.99 8.77
N LEU A 467 -4.21 -32.27 8.88
CA LEU A 467 -3.62 -33.59 8.61
C LEU A 467 -4.17 -34.73 9.50
N ASN A 468 -4.85 -34.41 10.58
CA ASN A 468 -5.54 -35.37 11.43
C ASN A 468 -7.02 -35.56 11.04
N ARG A 469 -7.49 -34.87 9.96
CA ARG A 469 -8.89 -34.91 9.51
C ARG A 469 -8.99 -34.94 7.99
N LEU A 470 -8.31 -35.91 7.36
CA LEU A 470 -8.39 -36.11 5.92
C LEU A 470 -9.69 -36.83 5.57
N ILE A 471 -10.33 -36.38 4.49
CA ILE A 471 -11.67 -36.83 4.06
C ILE A 471 -11.52 -38.09 3.21
N ILE A 472 -12.11 -39.19 3.64
CA ILE A 472 -12.19 -40.42 2.86
C ILE A 472 -13.53 -41.16 3.06
N SER A 473 -13.84 -41.98 2.09
CA SER A 473 -14.83 -43.06 2.25
C SER A 473 -14.18 -44.40 1.91
N SER A 474 -14.45 -45.45 2.68
CA SER A 474 -13.82 -46.75 2.46
C SER A 474 -14.81 -47.91 2.68
N ILE A 475 -14.49 -49.05 2.06
CA ILE A 475 -15.21 -50.30 2.24
C ILE A 475 -14.23 -51.49 2.17
N MET A 476 -14.38 -52.45 3.08
CA MET A 476 -13.66 -53.70 3.00
C MET A 476 -14.48 -54.68 2.13
N ALA A 477 -13.99 -54.99 0.96
CA ALA A 477 -14.69 -55.78 -0.05
C ALA A 477 -13.87 -56.96 -0.56
N ASN A 478 -12.72 -57.26 0.06
CA ASN A 478 -11.82 -58.35 -0.34
C ASN A 478 -11.49 -58.35 -1.85
N GLY A 479 -11.49 -57.17 -2.49
CA GLY A 479 -11.25 -57.00 -3.92
C GLY A 479 -12.45 -57.28 -4.82
N ASP A 480 -13.66 -57.44 -4.29
CA ASP A 480 -14.88 -57.59 -5.08
C ASP A 480 -15.35 -56.23 -5.66
N TYR A 481 -15.10 -55.99 -6.93
CA TYR A 481 -15.45 -54.76 -7.63
C TYR A 481 -16.95 -54.55 -7.83
N GLN A 482 -17.80 -55.58 -7.63
CA GLN A 482 -19.26 -55.46 -7.68
C GLN A 482 -19.83 -54.85 -6.39
N LYS A 483 -19.08 -54.89 -5.29
CA LYS A 483 -19.51 -54.36 -4.01
C LYS A 483 -19.32 -52.85 -4.01
N VAL A 484 -20.41 -52.10 -4.13
CA VAL A 484 -20.43 -50.67 -4.31
C VAL A 484 -21.04 -49.89 -3.13
N TYR A 485 -21.55 -50.61 -2.11
CA TYR A 485 -22.15 -50.07 -0.87
C TYR A 485 -22.16 -51.12 0.24
N PRO A 486 -22.41 -50.76 1.49
CA PRO A 486 -22.28 -49.40 2.01
C PRO A 486 -20.82 -49.02 2.22
N TYR A 487 -20.46 -47.83 1.83
CA TYR A 487 -19.20 -47.23 2.21
C TYR A 487 -19.29 -46.62 3.61
N THR A 488 -18.17 -46.50 4.30
CA THR A 488 -18.05 -45.78 5.56
C THR A 488 -17.33 -44.48 5.34
N ASN A 489 -18.01 -43.35 5.59
CA ASN A 489 -17.39 -42.02 5.59
C ASN A 489 -16.57 -41.81 6.85
N SER A 490 -15.33 -41.39 6.75
CA SER A 490 -14.45 -41.16 7.89
C SER A 490 -13.50 -39.97 7.67
N TYR A 491 -13.06 -39.43 8.79
CA TYR A 491 -11.92 -38.56 8.86
C TYR A 491 -10.76 -39.33 9.44
N VAL A 492 -9.64 -39.35 8.73
CA VAL A 492 -8.45 -40.11 9.14
C VAL A 492 -7.22 -39.21 9.22
N SER A 493 -6.26 -39.57 10.03
CA SER A 493 -4.97 -38.90 10.04
C SER A 493 -4.12 -39.30 8.82
N PHE A 494 -3.15 -38.49 8.47
CA PHE A 494 -2.23 -38.78 7.37
C PHE A 494 -1.52 -40.15 7.56
N LYS A 495 -1.13 -40.47 8.79
CA LYS A 495 -0.48 -41.76 9.13
C LYS A 495 -1.43 -42.92 9.00
N GLU A 496 -2.68 -42.80 9.44
CA GLU A 496 -3.69 -43.82 9.28
C GLU A 496 -4.00 -44.06 7.80
N LEU A 497 -4.12 -42.98 7.01
CA LEU A 497 -4.34 -43.06 5.57
C LEU A 497 -3.19 -43.79 4.84
N ALA A 498 -1.94 -43.45 5.17
CA ALA A 498 -0.79 -44.14 4.60
C ALA A 498 -0.73 -45.63 4.93
N ASN A 499 -1.30 -46.04 6.07
CA ASN A 499 -1.42 -47.46 6.44
C ASN A 499 -2.49 -48.23 5.63
N LEU A 500 -3.45 -47.53 4.99
CA LEU A 500 -4.36 -48.17 4.04
C LEU A 500 -3.63 -48.82 2.86
N GLY A 501 -2.50 -48.21 2.41
CA GLY A 501 -1.63 -48.80 1.39
C GLY A 501 -0.96 -50.13 1.77
N LYS A 502 -1.08 -50.54 3.03
CA LYS A 502 -0.53 -51.80 3.56
C LYS A 502 -1.63 -52.88 3.78
N ILE A 503 -2.87 -52.59 3.42
CA ILE A 503 -4.05 -53.48 3.61
C ILE A 503 -4.49 -53.95 2.25
N THR A 504 -4.72 -55.23 2.08
CA THR A 504 -5.22 -55.82 0.84
C THR A 504 -6.75 -55.90 0.85
N GLY A 505 -7.40 -55.52 -0.27
CA GLY A 505 -8.80 -55.77 -0.54
C GLY A 505 -9.77 -54.70 -0.06
N ALA A 506 -9.30 -53.55 0.45
CA ALA A 506 -10.15 -52.41 0.72
C ALA A 506 -10.26 -51.50 -0.50
N PHE A 507 -11.43 -50.93 -0.71
CA PHE A 507 -11.62 -49.81 -1.64
C PHE A 507 -11.80 -48.48 -0.88
N TRP A 508 -11.28 -47.41 -1.42
CA TRP A 508 -11.46 -46.10 -0.84
C TRP A 508 -11.57 -45.01 -1.92
N CYS A 509 -12.09 -43.84 -1.55
CA CYS A 509 -12.11 -42.63 -2.37
C CYS A 509 -11.86 -41.39 -1.49
N ASN A 510 -11.47 -40.30 -2.10
CA ASN A 510 -11.09 -39.03 -1.42
C ASN A 510 -12.27 -38.06 -1.21
N HIS A 511 -13.49 -38.54 -1.29
CA HIS A 511 -14.72 -37.81 -1.00
C HIS A 511 -15.61 -38.59 -0.04
N HIS A 512 -16.42 -37.88 0.74
CA HIS A 512 -17.55 -38.54 1.42
C HIS A 512 -18.66 -38.87 0.43
N LEU A 513 -19.37 -39.92 0.67
CA LEU A 513 -20.46 -40.39 -0.17
C LEU A 513 -21.81 -40.21 0.55
N LEU A 514 -22.83 -39.87 -0.20
CA LEU A 514 -24.24 -39.84 0.24
C LEU A 514 -24.92 -41.15 -0.08
N PRO A 515 -26.03 -41.49 0.61
CA PRO A 515 -26.88 -42.59 0.20
C PRO A 515 -27.43 -42.37 -1.21
N ASN A 516 -27.69 -43.49 -1.93
CA ASN A 516 -28.36 -43.40 -3.23
C ASN A 516 -29.79 -42.86 -3.03
N PRO A 517 -30.23 -41.81 -3.71
CA PRO A 517 -31.60 -41.31 -3.61
C PRO A 517 -32.67 -42.33 -3.91
N GLU A 518 -32.39 -43.33 -4.78
CA GLU A 518 -33.30 -44.42 -5.13
C GLU A 518 -33.39 -45.52 -4.05
N CYS A 519 -32.36 -45.65 -3.21
CA CYS A 519 -32.27 -46.67 -2.15
C CYS A 519 -31.55 -46.08 -0.91
N PRO A 520 -32.16 -45.13 -0.17
CA PRO A 520 -31.46 -44.40 0.90
C PRO A 520 -31.04 -45.29 2.09
N ASP A 521 -31.77 -46.37 2.35
CA ASP A 521 -31.51 -47.30 3.45
C ASP A 521 -30.22 -48.11 3.28
N ASN A 522 -29.65 -48.13 2.07
CA ASN A 522 -28.43 -48.89 1.76
C ASN A 522 -27.13 -48.15 2.18
N GLY A 523 -27.24 -46.98 2.78
CA GLY A 523 -26.09 -46.17 3.24
C GLY A 523 -25.27 -45.53 2.12
N PRO A 524 -24.07 -44.99 2.41
CA PRO A 524 -23.24 -44.33 1.45
C PRO A 524 -22.91 -45.15 0.21
N TYR A 525 -23.17 -44.58 -0.96
CA TYR A 525 -23.15 -45.30 -2.24
C TYR A 525 -22.16 -44.65 -3.24
N ARG A 526 -21.37 -45.47 -3.92
CA ARG A 526 -20.36 -45.03 -4.85
C ARG A 526 -20.93 -44.74 -6.25
N LYS A 527 -21.44 -43.56 -6.43
CA LYS A 527 -21.79 -42.94 -7.73
C LYS A 527 -21.35 -41.49 -7.72
N GLU A 528 -21.08 -40.90 -8.87
CA GLU A 528 -20.70 -39.52 -9.00
C GLU A 528 -21.73 -38.54 -8.39
N GLU A 529 -23.02 -38.88 -8.58
CA GLU A 529 -24.16 -38.13 -8.03
C GLU A 529 -24.21 -38.15 -6.49
N CYS A 530 -23.65 -39.22 -5.89
CA CYS A 530 -23.60 -39.40 -4.44
C CYS A 530 -22.32 -38.85 -3.81
N ALA A 531 -21.34 -38.44 -4.60
CA ALA A 531 -20.12 -37.82 -4.08
C ALA A 531 -20.43 -36.45 -3.51
N LYS A 532 -20.22 -36.30 -2.19
CA LYS A 532 -20.40 -35.01 -1.51
C LYS A 532 -19.30 -34.05 -1.92
N GLU A 533 -19.66 -32.79 -2.09
CA GLU A 533 -18.65 -31.73 -2.26
C GLU A 533 -17.77 -31.66 -1.00
N GLY A 534 -16.50 -31.42 -1.21
CA GLY A 534 -15.51 -31.34 -0.12
C GLY A 534 -14.47 -32.46 -0.18
N PHE A 535 -13.21 -32.07 -0.50
CA PHE A 535 -12.07 -32.98 -0.50
C PHE A 535 -10.80 -32.21 -0.09
N ASN A 536 -9.84 -32.94 0.46
CA ASN A 536 -8.55 -32.39 0.87
C ASN A 536 -7.34 -33.27 0.48
N LEU A 537 -7.58 -34.16 -0.49
CA LEU A 537 -6.58 -35.08 -1.04
C LEU A 537 -6.65 -35.08 -2.57
N ILE A 538 -5.52 -34.96 -3.22
CA ILE A 538 -5.35 -35.30 -4.64
C ILE A 538 -4.77 -36.72 -4.70
N VAL A 539 -5.31 -37.54 -5.60
CA VAL A 539 -4.81 -38.90 -5.85
C VAL A 539 -4.49 -39.02 -7.32
N LEU A 540 -3.28 -39.39 -7.66
CA LEU A 540 -2.84 -39.69 -9.01
C LEU A 540 -2.61 -41.18 -9.17
N ASP A 541 -3.25 -41.82 -10.17
CA ASP A 541 -3.03 -43.21 -10.56
C ASP A 541 -2.09 -43.26 -11.74
N ILE A 542 -0.91 -43.84 -11.54
CA ILE A 542 0.20 -43.80 -12.46
C ILE A 542 0.44 -45.24 -12.94
N ASP A 543 -0.10 -45.56 -14.11
CA ASP A 543 -0.16 -46.92 -14.64
C ASP A 543 0.87 -47.20 -15.75
N HIS A 544 1.34 -46.23 -16.49
CA HIS A 544 2.32 -46.42 -17.56
C HIS A 544 3.37 -45.29 -17.54
N PHE A 545 4.57 -45.69 -17.15
CA PHE A 545 5.73 -44.83 -17.08
C PHE A 545 6.49 -44.84 -18.40
N GLY A 546 6.43 -43.73 -19.12
CA GLY A 546 7.39 -43.50 -20.20
C GLY A 546 8.85 -43.41 -19.66
N SER A 547 9.47 -42.25 -19.74
CA SER A 547 10.86 -42.00 -19.27
C SER A 547 10.98 -41.58 -17.78
N ILE A 548 9.89 -41.60 -16.99
CA ILE A 548 9.88 -41.06 -15.61
C ILE A 548 9.92 -42.22 -14.62
N ASN A 549 10.86 -42.17 -13.66
CA ASN A 549 10.97 -43.17 -12.60
C ASN A 549 10.37 -42.68 -11.27
N LEU A 550 10.13 -43.59 -10.36
CA LEU A 550 9.57 -43.32 -9.04
C LEU A 550 10.40 -42.30 -8.24
N GLU A 551 11.72 -42.34 -8.38
CA GLU A 551 12.63 -41.43 -7.68
C GLU A 551 12.45 -39.98 -8.14
N TRP A 552 12.22 -39.76 -9.43
CA TRP A 552 11.93 -38.46 -9.96
C TRP A 552 10.62 -37.87 -9.42
N VAL A 553 9.55 -38.69 -9.27
CA VAL A 553 8.29 -38.24 -8.64
C VAL A 553 8.51 -37.89 -7.18
N LYS A 554 9.30 -38.66 -6.45
CA LYS A 554 9.69 -38.34 -5.06
C LYS A 554 10.47 -37.04 -4.97
N GLU A 555 11.39 -36.78 -5.89
CA GLU A 555 12.19 -35.55 -5.94
C GLU A 555 11.29 -34.34 -6.26
N TYR A 556 10.40 -34.47 -7.23
CA TYR A 556 9.48 -33.40 -7.63
C TYR A 556 8.59 -32.93 -6.49
N PHE A 557 8.05 -33.89 -5.70
CA PHE A 557 7.19 -33.59 -4.56
C PHE A 557 7.95 -33.53 -3.22
N ALA A 558 9.26 -33.53 -3.19
CA ALA A 558 10.08 -33.67 -1.98
C ALA A 558 9.76 -32.68 -0.86
N LYS A 559 9.30 -31.47 -1.19
CA LYS A 559 8.94 -30.43 -0.23
C LYS A 559 7.53 -30.53 0.36
N TYR A 560 6.72 -31.48 -0.13
CA TYR A 560 5.33 -31.63 0.29
C TYR A 560 5.12 -32.91 1.11
N TYR A 561 4.07 -32.92 1.92
CA TYR A 561 3.53 -34.16 2.48
C TYR A 561 2.96 -35.01 1.35
N TYR A 562 3.37 -36.24 1.23
CA TYR A 562 2.77 -37.23 0.33
C TYR A 562 3.06 -38.66 0.80
N PHE A 563 2.28 -39.60 0.31
CA PHE A 563 2.70 -41.00 0.30
C PHE A 563 2.39 -41.65 -1.05
N ILE A 564 3.18 -42.66 -1.37
CA ILE A 564 3.07 -43.43 -2.60
C ILE A 564 2.90 -44.90 -2.19
N TYR A 565 1.97 -45.59 -2.81
CA TYR A 565 1.85 -47.03 -2.65
C TYR A 565 1.70 -47.72 -4.00
N THR A 566 2.35 -48.91 -4.14
CA THR A 566 2.33 -49.69 -5.38
C THR A 566 0.99 -50.42 -5.55
N THR A 567 0.53 -50.55 -6.79
CA THR A 567 -0.73 -51.29 -7.10
C THR A 567 -0.47 -52.82 -7.25
N LYS A 568 -1.52 -53.64 -7.24
CA LYS A 568 -1.44 -55.08 -7.38
C LYS A 568 -0.71 -55.54 -8.66
N ARG A 569 -0.71 -54.77 -9.71
CA ARG A 569 -0.06 -55.05 -11.00
C ARG A 569 1.35 -54.44 -11.14
N SER A 570 1.86 -53.80 -10.12
CA SER A 570 3.19 -53.20 -10.15
C SER A 570 4.27 -54.29 -10.17
N THR A 571 5.24 -54.14 -11.06
CA THR A 571 6.47 -54.95 -11.13
C THR A 571 7.68 -54.04 -11.15
N ASP A 572 8.88 -54.56 -10.97
CA ASP A 572 10.12 -53.75 -11.05
C ASP A 572 10.37 -53.25 -12.47
N GLU A 573 9.84 -53.95 -13.48
CA GLU A 573 9.96 -53.60 -14.92
C GLU A 573 8.87 -52.62 -15.39
N ASP A 574 7.64 -52.71 -14.78
CA ASP A 574 6.51 -51.84 -15.06
C ASP A 574 5.92 -51.33 -13.73
N PRO A 575 6.56 -50.35 -13.08
CA PRO A 575 6.13 -49.85 -11.78
C PRO A 575 4.81 -49.10 -11.91
N ARG A 576 3.79 -49.55 -11.17
CA ARG A 576 2.46 -48.96 -11.09
C ARG A 576 2.17 -48.54 -9.66
N PHE A 577 1.83 -47.28 -9.48
CA PHE A 577 1.63 -46.78 -8.12
C PHE A 577 0.65 -45.60 -8.09
N ARG A 578 0.21 -45.28 -6.88
CA ARG A 578 -0.62 -44.11 -6.59
C ARG A 578 0.11 -43.16 -5.71
N LEU A 579 0.14 -41.91 -6.14
CA LEU A 579 0.58 -40.79 -5.33
C LEU A 579 -0.64 -40.19 -4.64
N VAL A 580 -0.59 -40.03 -3.32
CA VAL A 580 -1.61 -39.39 -2.51
C VAL A 580 -1.02 -38.14 -1.88
N LEU A 581 -1.58 -36.98 -2.22
CA LEU A 581 -1.08 -35.66 -1.91
C LEU A 581 -2.10 -34.88 -1.11
N PRO A 582 -1.91 -34.65 0.20
CA PRO A 582 -2.74 -33.71 0.96
C PRO A 582 -2.58 -32.29 0.44
N ILE A 583 -3.71 -31.63 0.23
CA ILE A 583 -3.74 -30.24 -0.25
C ILE A 583 -3.96 -29.27 0.92
N LYS A 584 -3.47 -28.05 0.77
CA LYS A 584 -3.46 -27.04 1.84
C LYS A 584 -4.86 -26.62 2.31
N TYR A 585 -5.86 -26.74 1.43
CA TYR A 585 -7.24 -26.33 1.72
C TYR A 585 -8.23 -27.42 1.38
N THR A 586 -9.30 -27.52 2.17
CA THR A 586 -10.48 -28.31 1.80
C THR A 586 -11.22 -27.55 0.70
N LEU A 587 -11.36 -28.18 -0.48
CA LEU A 587 -12.04 -27.60 -1.64
C LEU A 587 -13.43 -28.20 -1.80
N TYR A 588 -14.41 -27.35 -2.14
CA TYR A 588 -15.80 -27.73 -2.39
C TYR A 588 -16.13 -27.49 -3.86
N LEU A 589 -15.90 -28.49 -4.72
CA LEU A 589 -16.06 -28.39 -6.17
C LEU A 589 -17.21 -29.29 -6.67
N THR A 590 -17.99 -28.77 -7.61
CA THR A 590 -18.95 -29.59 -8.37
C THR A 590 -18.21 -30.64 -9.21
N ALA A 591 -18.93 -31.63 -9.78
CA ALA A 591 -18.30 -32.66 -10.62
C ALA A 591 -17.51 -32.07 -11.79
N ASP A 592 -18.11 -31.11 -12.50
CA ASP A 592 -17.47 -30.46 -13.65
C ASP A 592 -16.24 -29.64 -13.23
N ASN A 593 -16.35 -28.89 -12.14
CA ASN A 593 -15.24 -28.08 -11.62
C ASN A 593 -14.12 -28.95 -11.03
N PHE A 594 -14.43 -30.09 -10.42
CA PHE A 594 -13.42 -31.05 -9.96
C PHE A 594 -12.68 -31.66 -11.16
N LYS A 595 -13.39 -32.02 -12.21
CA LYS A 595 -12.78 -32.52 -13.45
C LYS A 595 -11.83 -31.49 -14.04
N SER A 596 -12.28 -30.25 -14.22
CA SER A 596 -11.44 -29.17 -14.75
C SER A 596 -10.26 -28.84 -13.81
N PHE A 597 -10.46 -28.91 -12.51
CA PHE A 597 -9.38 -28.77 -11.51
C PHE A 597 -8.29 -29.84 -11.70
N MET A 598 -8.69 -31.08 -11.85
CA MET A 598 -7.75 -32.19 -12.05
C MET A 598 -7.05 -32.11 -13.41
N GLU A 599 -7.78 -31.70 -14.47
CA GLU A 599 -7.20 -31.44 -15.80
C GLU A 599 -6.11 -30.36 -15.71
N ASN A 600 -6.42 -29.18 -15.14
CA ASN A 600 -5.47 -28.08 -14.97
C ASN A 600 -4.25 -28.50 -14.12
N PHE A 601 -4.47 -29.29 -13.07
CA PHE A 601 -3.38 -29.80 -12.23
C PHE A 601 -2.49 -30.75 -13.01
N CYS A 602 -3.06 -31.68 -13.76
CA CYS A 602 -2.32 -32.68 -14.51
C CYS A 602 -1.56 -32.08 -15.71
N GLU A 603 -2.12 -31.03 -16.36
CA GLU A 603 -1.43 -30.31 -17.46
C GLU A 603 -0.16 -29.60 -17.00
N ASP A 604 -0.11 -29.16 -15.74
CA ASP A 604 1.05 -28.49 -15.17
C ASP A 604 2.13 -29.46 -14.66
N LEU A 605 1.83 -30.76 -14.63
CA LEU A 605 2.80 -31.77 -14.26
C LEU A 605 3.74 -32.07 -15.44
N PRO A 606 5.04 -32.24 -15.17
CA PRO A 606 6.04 -32.46 -16.23
C PRO A 606 6.02 -33.90 -16.79
N PHE A 607 4.93 -34.67 -16.55
CA PHE A 607 4.77 -36.06 -16.99
C PHE A 607 3.37 -36.31 -17.54
N SER A 608 3.28 -37.17 -18.54
CA SER A 608 2.05 -37.63 -19.19
C SER A 608 1.79 -39.11 -18.86
N GLY A 609 0.56 -39.58 -19.04
CA GLY A 609 0.20 -41.00 -18.83
C GLY A 609 -0.55 -41.25 -17.54
N LEU A 610 -1.20 -40.22 -17.00
CA LEU A 610 -2.12 -40.34 -15.87
C LEU A 610 -3.47 -40.95 -16.33
N ASP A 611 -4.06 -41.80 -15.51
CA ASP A 611 -5.39 -42.34 -15.78
C ASP A 611 -6.45 -41.23 -15.61
N GLU A 612 -7.14 -40.86 -16.71
CA GLU A 612 -8.22 -39.87 -16.70
C GLU A 612 -9.38 -40.24 -15.77
N GLY A 613 -9.48 -41.52 -15.36
CA GLY A 613 -10.41 -41.94 -14.32
C GLY A 613 -10.21 -41.26 -12.98
N THR A 614 -9.02 -40.69 -12.72
CA THR A 614 -8.73 -39.90 -11.51
C THR A 614 -9.49 -38.56 -11.47
N PHE A 615 -10.10 -38.13 -12.59
CA PHE A 615 -10.85 -36.88 -12.69
C PHE A 615 -12.31 -36.99 -12.21
N GLN A 616 -12.69 -38.13 -11.65
CA GLN A 616 -14.03 -38.38 -11.07
C GLN A 616 -13.99 -38.35 -9.54
N ARG A 617 -14.94 -37.65 -8.91
CA ARG A 617 -15.04 -37.56 -7.43
C ARG A 617 -15.34 -38.90 -6.78
N ALA A 618 -16.11 -39.78 -7.44
CA ALA A 618 -16.44 -41.11 -6.99
C ALA A 618 -15.43 -42.18 -7.46
N ARG A 619 -14.22 -41.81 -7.88
CA ARG A 619 -13.18 -42.79 -8.23
C ARG A 619 -12.80 -43.58 -7.01
N GLN A 620 -12.80 -44.91 -7.16
CA GLN A 620 -12.34 -45.86 -6.13
C GLN A 620 -10.93 -46.35 -6.41
N TRP A 621 -10.16 -46.49 -5.36
CA TRP A 621 -8.83 -47.08 -5.42
C TRP A 621 -8.77 -48.34 -4.56
N LEU A 622 -8.33 -49.46 -5.15
CA LEU A 622 -8.08 -50.70 -4.43
C LEU A 622 -6.76 -50.58 -3.67
N THR A 623 -6.78 -50.94 -2.40
CA THR A 623 -5.59 -51.09 -1.58
C THR A 623 -4.89 -52.41 -1.88
N ASN A 624 -3.57 -52.44 -1.73
CA ASN A 624 -2.75 -53.63 -1.93
C ASN A 624 -1.59 -53.62 -0.93
N GLU A 625 -1.27 -54.81 -0.41
CA GLU A 625 -0.06 -54.97 0.40
C GLU A 625 1.20 -54.90 -0.50
N GLY A 626 1.63 -53.66 -0.72
CA GLY A 626 2.77 -53.33 -1.58
C GLY A 626 3.76 -52.41 -0.87
N ILE A 627 4.70 -51.90 -1.64
CA ILE A 627 5.71 -50.96 -1.14
C ILE A 627 5.03 -49.63 -0.92
N THR A 628 5.18 -49.06 0.27
CA THR A 628 4.69 -47.69 0.60
C THR A 628 5.87 -46.80 0.93
N TYR A 629 5.90 -45.66 0.28
CA TYR A 629 6.86 -44.57 0.53
C TYR A 629 6.13 -43.40 1.15
N ILE A 630 6.59 -42.89 2.29
CA ILE A 630 5.93 -41.80 3.04
C ILE A 630 6.93 -40.66 3.18
N ASN A 631 6.50 -39.45 2.83
CA ASN A 631 7.20 -38.20 3.11
C ASN A 631 6.41 -37.42 4.16
N ASP A 632 6.84 -37.46 5.44
CA ASP A 632 6.16 -36.87 6.60
C ASP A 632 7.10 -36.17 7.58
N SER A 633 8.23 -35.62 7.08
CA SER A 633 9.21 -34.88 7.90
C SER A 633 8.62 -33.56 8.43
N VAL A 634 9.27 -32.97 9.43
CA VAL A 634 8.71 -31.85 10.24
C VAL A 634 8.59 -30.52 9.47
N ASP A 635 9.42 -30.32 8.44
CA ASP A 635 9.51 -29.04 7.71
C ASP A 635 8.78 -29.03 6.35
N LEU A 636 7.85 -29.97 6.13
CA LEU A 636 7.14 -30.10 4.86
C LEU A 636 5.92 -29.17 4.80
N GLU A 637 5.61 -28.73 3.60
CA GLU A 637 4.43 -27.94 3.30
C GLU A 637 3.28 -28.80 2.78
N LEU A 638 2.04 -28.34 2.99
CA LEU A 638 0.90 -28.87 2.25
C LEU A 638 0.86 -28.26 0.86
N PHE A 639 0.52 -29.07 -0.14
CA PHE A 639 0.45 -28.61 -1.53
C PHE A 639 -0.65 -27.55 -1.70
N ASN A 640 -0.32 -26.38 -2.22
CA ASN A 640 -1.29 -25.32 -2.45
C ASN A 640 -2.01 -25.51 -3.80
N PRO A 641 -3.30 -25.90 -3.79
CA PRO A 641 -4.04 -26.24 -5.00
C PRO A 641 -4.71 -25.03 -5.69
N THR A 642 -4.63 -23.83 -5.11
CA THR A 642 -5.52 -22.70 -5.47
C THR A 642 -5.38 -22.23 -6.92
N LYS A 643 -4.20 -22.36 -7.53
CA LYS A 643 -3.98 -21.95 -8.93
C LYS A 643 -4.70 -22.82 -9.96
N TYR A 644 -5.17 -24.02 -9.58
CA TYR A 644 -5.83 -24.97 -10.45
C TYR A 644 -7.36 -24.92 -10.35
N ILE A 645 -7.88 -24.15 -9.40
CA ILE A 645 -9.34 -24.01 -9.21
C ILE A 645 -9.90 -23.27 -10.43
N PRO A 646 -10.84 -23.87 -11.18
CA PRO A 646 -11.40 -23.26 -12.37
C PRO A 646 -12.15 -21.97 -12.01
N ASN A 647 -11.92 -20.91 -12.80
CA ASN A 647 -12.64 -19.64 -12.63
C ASN A 647 -14.06 -19.85 -13.18
N THR A 648 -15.05 -19.93 -12.34
CA THR A 648 -16.45 -20.19 -12.70
C THR A 648 -17.01 -19.18 -13.70
N SER A 649 -16.50 -17.93 -13.72
CA SER A 649 -16.88 -16.92 -14.69
C SER A 649 -16.41 -17.22 -16.13
N GLN A 650 -15.24 -17.83 -16.30
CA GLN A 650 -14.77 -18.24 -17.64
C GLN A 650 -15.53 -19.45 -18.18
N CYS A 651 -15.90 -20.39 -17.29
CA CYS A 651 -16.69 -21.57 -17.73
C CYS A 651 -18.12 -21.19 -18.15
N GLU A 652 -18.78 -20.24 -17.50
CA GLU A 652 -20.11 -19.80 -17.92
C GLU A 652 -20.10 -18.89 -19.14
N GLU A 653 -19.10 -18.02 -19.30
CA GLU A 653 -18.88 -17.24 -20.53
C GLU A 653 -18.51 -18.15 -21.71
N LEU A 654 -17.64 -19.15 -21.50
CA LEU A 654 -17.32 -20.16 -22.52
C LEU A 654 -18.52 -21.04 -22.83
N LYS A 655 -19.30 -21.49 -21.83
CA LYS A 655 -20.55 -22.24 -22.06
C LYS A 655 -21.64 -21.37 -22.71
N ALA A 656 -21.72 -20.10 -22.40
CA ALA A 656 -22.60 -19.15 -23.09
C ALA A 656 -22.14 -18.85 -24.53
N THR A 657 -20.84 -18.92 -24.78
CA THR A 657 -20.22 -18.74 -26.12
C THR A 657 -20.27 -20.03 -26.95
N TYR A 658 -20.29 -21.21 -26.29
CA TYR A 658 -20.32 -22.53 -26.93
C TYR A 658 -21.73 -23.17 -27.05
N LYS A 659 -22.82 -22.44 -26.82
CA LYS A 659 -24.14 -22.92 -27.22
C LYS A 659 -24.19 -22.98 -28.75
N PRO A 660 -24.53 -24.18 -29.35
CA PRO A 660 -24.45 -24.32 -30.79
C PRO A 660 -25.47 -23.40 -31.46
N TYR A 661 -25.04 -22.76 -32.51
CA TYR A 661 -25.64 -22.23 -33.69
C TYR A 661 -27.10 -21.69 -33.74
N GLU A 662 -27.90 -21.70 -32.69
CA GLU A 662 -29.31 -21.31 -32.79
C GLU A 662 -29.65 -19.81 -32.56
N LYS A 663 -28.67 -18.93 -32.29
CA LYS A 663 -28.94 -17.50 -32.04
C LYS A 663 -27.91 -16.54 -32.63
N LEU A 664 -27.55 -16.68 -33.90
CA LEU A 664 -26.88 -15.63 -34.66
C LEU A 664 -27.75 -14.35 -34.81
N ASP A 665 -29.06 -14.49 -34.73
CA ASP A 665 -30.05 -13.39 -34.79
C ASP A 665 -29.80 -12.22 -33.85
N HIS A 666 -29.29 -12.44 -32.67
CA HIS A 666 -29.02 -11.35 -31.72
C HIS A 666 -27.74 -10.58 -32.04
N ILE A 667 -26.73 -11.25 -32.52
CA ILE A 667 -25.45 -10.65 -32.93
C ILE A 667 -25.67 -9.86 -34.23
N GLU A 668 -26.39 -10.44 -35.19
CA GLU A 668 -26.75 -9.77 -36.44
C GLU A 668 -27.60 -8.52 -36.20
N ARG A 669 -28.62 -8.59 -35.31
CA ARG A 669 -29.43 -7.42 -34.94
C ARG A 669 -28.56 -6.32 -34.30
N TRP A 670 -27.57 -6.68 -33.47
CA TRP A 670 -26.68 -5.69 -32.93
C TRP A 670 -25.86 -4.98 -33.99
N PHE A 671 -25.27 -5.75 -34.96
CA PHE A 671 -24.50 -5.16 -36.06
C PHE A 671 -25.39 -4.30 -36.95
N ILE A 672 -26.62 -4.72 -37.25
CA ILE A 672 -27.56 -3.95 -38.05
C ILE A 672 -27.89 -2.60 -37.38
N LEU A 673 -28.10 -2.58 -36.05
CA LEU A 673 -28.42 -1.38 -35.30
C LEU A 673 -27.24 -0.39 -35.19
N HIS A 674 -26.00 -0.88 -35.23
CA HIS A 674 -24.81 -0.04 -35.00
C HIS A 674 -24.03 0.28 -36.30
N ALA A 675 -24.31 -0.38 -37.41
CA ALA A 675 -23.67 -0.12 -38.69
C ALA A 675 -24.33 1.11 -39.37
N THR A 676 -24.04 2.29 -38.83
CA THR A 676 -24.52 3.57 -39.37
C THR A 676 -23.60 4.13 -40.44
N GLU A 677 -24.04 5.13 -41.21
CA GLU A 677 -23.22 5.80 -42.20
C GLU A 677 -21.88 6.29 -41.63
N GLY A 678 -20.77 5.95 -42.31
CA GLY A 678 -19.41 6.20 -41.84
C GLY A 678 -18.78 5.08 -40.96
N SER A 679 -19.56 4.13 -40.42
CA SER A 679 -19.05 3.03 -39.58
C SER A 679 -19.31 1.63 -40.13
N ARG A 680 -20.07 1.51 -41.22
CA ARG A 680 -20.54 0.25 -41.86
C ARG A 680 -19.39 -0.72 -42.16
N ASN A 681 -18.35 -0.23 -42.85
CA ASN A 681 -17.18 -1.03 -43.22
C ASN A 681 -16.51 -1.68 -42.00
N ASN A 682 -16.35 -0.93 -40.92
CA ASN A 682 -15.76 -1.42 -39.67
C ASN A 682 -16.64 -2.48 -39.00
N HIS A 683 -17.95 -2.29 -39.00
CA HIS A 683 -18.87 -3.24 -38.36
C HIS A 683 -18.99 -4.53 -39.18
N LEU A 684 -19.08 -4.45 -40.49
CA LEU A 684 -19.11 -5.63 -41.35
C LEU A 684 -17.79 -6.40 -41.32
N PHE A 685 -16.65 -5.71 -41.26
CA PHE A 685 -15.35 -6.36 -41.09
C PHE A 685 -15.21 -7.08 -39.74
N ARG A 686 -15.68 -6.45 -38.64
CA ARG A 686 -15.71 -7.09 -37.32
C ARG A 686 -16.65 -8.30 -37.29
N TYR A 687 -17.81 -8.22 -37.94
CA TYR A 687 -18.72 -9.35 -38.05
C TYR A 687 -18.08 -10.50 -38.81
N ALA A 688 -17.45 -10.22 -39.95
CA ALA A 688 -16.74 -11.20 -40.74
C ALA A 688 -15.62 -11.91 -39.95
N ARG A 689 -14.81 -11.15 -39.23
CA ARG A 689 -13.76 -11.71 -38.35
C ARG A 689 -14.34 -12.60 -37.24
N LEU A 690 -15.42 -12.16 -36.64
CA LEU A 690 -16.11 -12.95 -35.59
C LEU A 690 -16.65 -14.28 -36.17
N LEU A 691 -17.09 -14.32 -37.43
CA LEU A 691 -17.51 -15.56 -38.07
C LEU A 691 -16.32 -16.49 -38.38
N LEU A 692 -15.18 -15.95 -38.81
CA LEU A 692 -13.94 -16.72 -39.01
C LEU A 692 -13.43 -17.30 -37.67
N ASP A 693 -13.40 -16.51 -36.63
CA ASP A 693 -12.99 -16.93 -35.27
C ASP A 693 -13.91 -18.03 -34.71
N LYS A 694 -15.15 -18.11 -35.23
CA LYS A 694 -16.09 -19.20 -34.92
C LYS A 694 -15.96 -20.41 -35.86
N GLY A 695 -14.96 -20.45 -36.72
CA GLY A 695 -14.62 -21.61 -37.53
C GLY A 695 -15.44 -21.74 -38.82
N LEU A 696 -16.14 -20.68 -39.26
CA LEU A 696 -16.78 -20.70 -40.59
C LEU A 696 -15.73 -20.59 -41.70
N THR A 697 -16.01 -21.29 -42.80
CA THR A 697 -15.15 -21.18 -43.98
C THR A 697 -15.26 -19.79 -44.64
N PRO A 698 -14.22 -19.30 -45.33
CA PRO A 698 -14.26 -18.01 -46.02
C PRO A 698 -15.49 -17.83 -46.91
N GLN A 699 -15.95 -18.89 -47.59
CA GLN A 699 -17.15 -18.84 -48.43
C GLN A 699 -18.43 -18.64 -47.60
N GLN A 700 -18.56 -19.33 -46.48
CA GLN A 700 -19.69 -19.16 -45.54
C GLN A 700 -19.70 -17.77 -44.91
N VAL A 701 -18.53 -17.22 -44.61
CA VAL A 701 -18.39 -15.84 -44.09
C VAL A 701 -18.81 -14.84 -45.19
N HIS A 702 -18.36 -15.03 -46.40
CA HIS A 702 -18.76 -14.19 -47.53
C HIS A 702 -20.30 -14.11 -47.67
N ASP A 703 -20.97 -15.26 -47.69
CA ASP A 703 -22.44 -15.33 -47.88
C ASP A 703 -23.18 -14.66 -46.71
N LYS A 704 -22.70 -14.86 -45.49
CA LYS A 704 -23.26 -14.25 -44.28
C LYS A 704 -23.05 -12.73 -44.22
N VAL A 705 -21.91 -12.22 -44.63
CA VAL A 705 -21.61 -10.79 -44.68
C VAL A 705 -22.43 -10.10 -45.78
N MET A 706 -22.62 -10.74 -46.93
CA MET A 706 -23.50 -10.25 -48.00
C MET A 706 -24.97 -10.17 -47.53
N ASP A 707 -25.47 -11.20 -46.83
CA ASP A 707 -26.81 -11.21 -46.25
C ASP A 707 -26.98 -10.09 -45.21
N LEU A 708 -26.03 -9.94 -44.27
CA LEU A 708 -26.09 -8.88 -43.25
C LEU A 708 -26.07 -7.49 -43.88
N ASN A 709 -25.22 -7.27 -44.90
CA ASN A 709 -25.14 -6.00 -45.62
C ASN A 709 -26.46 -5.65 -46.32
N SER A 710 -27.14 -6.64 -46.94
CA SER A 710 -28.44 -6.43 -47.59
C SER A 710 -29.54 -5.98 -46.60
N ARG A 711 -29.38 -6.30 -45.30
CA ARG A 711 -30.34 -5.97 -44.23
C ARG A 711 -30.03 -4.66 -43.52
N LEU A 712 -28.93 -3.97 -43.86
CA LEU A 712 -28.65 -2.63 -43.34
C LEU A 712 -29.60 -1.58 -43.92
N SER A 713 -29.87 -0.54 -43.15
CA SER A 713 -30.73 0.60 -43.60
C SER A 713 -30.17 1.32 -44.84
N ILE A 714 -28.84 1.36 -44.94
CA ILE A 714 -28.11 1.90 -46.09
C ILE A 714 -26.99 0.90 -46.39
N PRO A 715 -27.20 -0.10 -47.30
CA PRO A 715 -26.16 -1.10 -47.61
C PRO A 715 -24.97 -0.50 -48.35
N LEU A 716 -23.79 -1.11 -48.20
CA LEU A 716 -22.64 -0.83 -49.04
C LEU A 716 -22.86 -1.40 -50.43
N SER A 717 -22.30 -0.74 -51.47
CA SER A 717 -22.26 -1.34 -52.77
C SER A 717 -21.43 -2.63 -52.77
N GLU A 718 -21.74 -3.54 -53.68
CA GLU A 718 -21.05 -4.82 -53.78
C GLU A 718 -19.56 -4.64 -54.07
N GLU A 719 -19.20 -3.64 -54.86
CA GLU A 719 -17.81 -3.27 -55.15
C GLU A 719 -17.08 -2.75 -53.89
N GLU A 720 -17.73 -1.90 -53.11
CA GLU A 720 -17.16 -1.34 -51.86
C GLU A 720 -17.03 -2.44 -50.79
N LEU A 721 -18.02 -3.30 -50.64
CA LEU A 721 -18.00 -4.41 -49.71
C LEU A 721 -16.86 -5.41 -50.01
N ASN A 722 -16.71 -5.75 -51.31
CA ASN A 722 -15.63 -6.61 -51.78
C ASN A 722 -14.24 -5.98 -51.50
N TYR A 723 -14.08 -4.71 -51.81
CA TYR A 723 -12.79 -4.03 -51.64
C TYR A 723 -12.42 -3.78 -50.17
N THR A 724 -13.37 -3.38 -49.34
CA THR A 724 -13.09 -2.93 -47.99
C THR A 724 -13.18 -4.02 -46.90
N VAL A 725 -14.01 -5.04 -47.11
CA VAL A 725 -14.30 -6.09 -46.13
C VAL A 725 -13.86 -7.47 -46.63
N LEU A 726 -14.39 -7.92 -47.74
CA LEU A 726 -14.23 -9.31 -48.19
C LEU A 726 -12.82 -9.63 -48.71
N SER A 727 -12.15 -8.68 -49.39
CA SER A 727 -10.76 -8.84 -49.82
C SER A 727 -9.73 -8.99 -48.69
N LYS A 728 -10.13 -8.65 -47.47
CA LYS A 728 -9.27 -8.73 -46.27
C LYS A 728 -9.51 -9.98 -45.44
N ILE A 729 -10.40 -10.86 -45.85
CA ILE A 729 -10.87 -12.04 -45.13
C ILE A 729 -10.39 -13.34 -45.81
N GLY A 730 -10.01 -13.26 -47.12
CA GLY A 730 -9.54 -14.38 -47.91
C GLY A 730 -8.08 -14.72 -47.76
#